data_8adca79a7ee2e58db3006b36747fd716
#
_entry.id   8adca79a7ee2e58db3006b36747fd716
#
_cell.length_a   1.000
_cell.length_b   1.000
_cell.length_c   1.000
_cell.angle_alpha   90.00
_cell.angle_beta   90.00
_cell.angle_gamma   90.00
#
_symmetry.space_group_name_H-M   'P 1'
#
loop_
_entity.id
_entity.type
_entity.pdbx_description
1 polymer ?
#
loop_
_entity_poly.entity_id
_entity_poly.type
_entity_poly.pdbx_seq_one_letter_code
_entity_poly.pdbx_strand_id
1 'polypeptide(L)'
;MHIDSFARTVRLSVRELATFRQVPSSDGHGASSWRAAVGQQWHTTAAHQTRESHADARFEVPLKAIWLHRDWTFEIQGRIDQLLPDPEQLRIREVKTIRCGLPASSEELASRYPDYFAQAAIYLGLARVLPEYADTTLCAELCFIEIETGRQQIVPLSEDDERAFADQLDTLLPFLEDRRTSQLRLQGVELRPAFETLREGQAELFATLDHATLQSKTVLLEAPTGFGKTGIVLEHMLRQMQNGVYDRAIYLTSKSTGQLETIRQLRSMIGDNLRYIQMRNRTEHRIESAAHTCTGDERCNDRIGQSWQAAAIYPPDLFEDGTLSLDRSKDIGASTGVCPYALTKGCLPFAEVWIADTNYVFATASRAVFMEQHGFDPAKTLLIVDEAHNLPDRAADALSVELSAADLLFALEELRSAGAPHHLLSIGEELIRCLELLTANEPLHSDALCETLDLCEDFTRQLKDAHFDYATTAPFAIDIVWRIPDLAQRLAEPAHQWLYWSPSIGTLRATCLNASNWIADCVAPFGGSILMSATLAPIQNFRERCGLTPGNATLALGHAPWREDAYDVAIDTRVDTRYKQRDKYYETTARTIAALIDQSPGVPVAVFFASYLYAENIKAYLEALNPAARIQVQPRGVDLAEQETFIDQALLMADALFLILGSSYAEGVDKLGGRIDIAMVVGPALPEVNAIQDAKMEIHPSTERDVAFTDVYIIPAMRRIHQALGRIVRAPGQRAKVLLHGKRYNQCAYHQQLAPEYQQGTTITNDHELVEWLQQR
;
A
#
# COMPACT_ATOMS: atom_id res chain seq x y z
N MET A 1 -17.86 10.21 7.52
CA MET A 1 -18.87 9.85 8.57
C MET A 1 -18.16 9.66 9.89
N HIS A 2 -18.58 10.37 10.94
CA HIS A 2 -18.06 10.23 12.31
C HIS A 2 -19.17 9.66 13.21
N ILE A 3 -18.90 8.54 13.89
CA ILE A 3 -19.90 7.79 14.69
C ILE A 3 -19.48 7.82 16.14
N ASP A 4 -20.35 8.36 17.01
CA ASP A 4 -20.30 8.16 18.46
C ASP A 4 -21.35 7.13 18.85
N SER A 5 -20.94 5.88 18.96
CA SER A 5 -21.82 4.76 19.22
C SER A 5 -22.44 4.77 20.62
N PHE A 6 -21.77 5.39 21.61
CA PHE A 6 -22.29 5.50 22.97
C PHE A 6 -23.33 6.61 23.09
N ALA A 7 -23.06 7.77 22.49
CA ALA A 7 -24.01 8.87 22.43
C ALA A 7 -25.10 8.66 21.37
N ARG A 8 -25.02 7.60 20.57
CA ARG A 8 -25.89 7.35 19.41
C ARG A 8 -26.02 8.56 18.49
N THR A 9 -24.87 9.18 18.20
CA THR A 9 -24.80 10.35 17.34
C THR A 9 -23.92 10.05 16.12
N VAL A 10 -24.39 10.45 14.95
CA VAL A 10 -23.61 10.34 13.72
C VAL A 10 -23.53 11.69 13.00
N ARG A 11 -22.32 12.08 12.60
CA ARG A 11 -22.07 13.27 11.76
C ARG A 11 -21.65 12.82 10.39
N LEU A 12 -22.38 13.26 9.37
CA LEU A 12 -22.13 12.84 7.99
C LEU A 12 -22.58 13.93 7.00
N SER A 13 -22.03 13.83 5.79
CA SER A 13 -22.49 14.65 4.67
C SER A 13 -23.73 14.03 4.02
N VAL A 14 -24.50 14.88 3.31
CA VAL A 14 -25.62 14.43 2.47
C VAL A 14 -25.15 13.37 1.46
N ARG A 15 -23.96 13.56 0.85
CA ARG A 15 -23.38 12.58 -0.08
C ARG A 15 -23.12 11.25 0.61
N GLU A 16 -22.49 11.25 1.80
CA GLU A 16 -22.22 10.00 2.53
C GLU A 16 -23.48 9.25 2.87
N LEU A 17 -24.56 9.93 3.25
CA LEU A 17 -25.84 9.29 3.50
C LEU A 17 -26.47 8.76 2.20
N ALA A 18 -26.54 9.56 1.14
CA ALA A 18 -27.13 9.17 -0.13
C ALA A 18 -26.42 7.97 -0.80
N THR A 19 -25.10 7.92 -0.71
CA THR A 19 -24.28 6.86 -1.32
C THR A 19 -24.07 5.65 -0.40
N PHE A 20 -24.54 5.70 0.86
CA PHE A 20 -24.38 4.55 1.75
C PHE A 20 -25.12 3.34 1.19
N ARG A 21 -24.37 2.26 1.03
CA ARG A 21 -24.86 0.93 0.62
C ARG A 21 -24.14 -0.12 1.46
N GLN A 22 -24.86 -1.17 1.82
CA GLN A 22 -24.24 -2.38 2.36
C GLN A 22 -23.50 -3.17 1.27
N VAL A 23 -23.74 -2.83 0.01
CA VAL A 23 -23.11 -3.41 -1.17
C VAL A 23 -21.95 -2.53 -1.62
N PRO A 24 -20.76 -3.06 -1.93
CA PRO A 24 -19.67 -2.27 -2.45
C PRO A 24 -20.07 -1.54 -3.74
N SER A 25 -19.68 -0.28 -3.86
CA SER A 25 -19.90 0.46 -5.11
C SER A 25 -19.10 -0.16 -6.25
N SER A 26 -19.68 -0.17 -7.43
CA SER A 26 -19.05 -0.63 -8.67
C SER A 26 -17.94 0.30 -9.19
N ASP A 27 -17.74 1.47 -8.56
CA ASP A 27 -16.80 2.47 -9.05
C ASP A 27 -15.37 1.98 -9.04
N GLY A 28 -14.80 1.80 -10.23
CA GLY A 28 -13.42 1.45 -10.47
C GLY A 28 -12.48 2.59 -10.06
N HIS A 29 -11.39 2.24 -9.36
CA HIS A 29 -10.43 3.21 -8.79
C HIS A 29 -9.65 4.06 -9.81
N GLY A 30 -9.60 3.68 -11.10
CA GLY A 30 -8.94 4.46 -12.15
C GLY A 30 -9.83 5.50 -12.82
N ALA A 31 -11.15 5.29 -12.78
CA ALA A 31 -12.11 6.14 -13.46
C ALA A 31 -12.56 7.39 -12.67
N SER A 32 -12.13 7.54 -11.40
CA SER A 32 -12.67 8.58 -10.51
C SER A 32 -12.11 9.97 -10.78
N SER A 33 -10.84 10.10 -11.16
CA SER A 33 -10.21 11.42 -11.36
C SER A 33 -10.73 12.15 -12.60
N TRP A 34 -10.86 11.43 -13.73
CA TRP A 34 -11.39 12.01 -14.96
C TRP A 34 -12.88 12.35 -14.83
N ARG A 35 -13.68 11.44 -14.20
CA ARG A 35 -15.12 11.71 -13.96
C ARG A 35 -15.32 12.97 -13.13
N ALA A 36 -14.49 13.16 -12.09
CA ALA A 36 -14.54 14.37 -11.27
C ALA A 36 -14.17 15.63 -12.08
N ALA A 37 -13.15 15.56 -12.94
CA ALA A 37 -12.72 16.68 -13.76
C ALA A 37 -13.79 17.10 -14.79
N VAL A 38 -14.33 16.14 -15.54
CA VAL A 38 -15.39 16.37 -16.52
C VAL A 38 -16.70 16.82 -15.83
N GLY A 39 -17.03 16.19 -14.68
CA GLY A 39 -18.20 16.57 -13.88
C GLY A 39 -18.12 18.05 -13.45
N GLN A 40 -16.96 18.49 -12.95
CA GLN A 40 -16.77 19.87 -12.49
C GLN A 40 -16.92 20.90 -13.62
N GLN A 41 -16.46 20.57 -14.82
CA GLN A 41 -16.63 21.44 -15.99
C GLN A 41 -18.11 21.62 -16.34
N TRP A 42 -18.88 20.53 -16.41
CA TRP A 42 -20.31 20.59 -16.68
C TRP A 42 -21.11 21.33 -15.59
N HIS A 43 -20.75 21.13 -14.30
CA HIS A 43 -21.34 21.91 -13.21
C HIS A 43 -21.13 23.42 -13.37
N THR A 44 -19.93 23.83 -13.79
CA THR A 44 -19.62 25.26 -14.04
C THR A 44 -20.44 25.78 -15.20
N THR A 45 -20.56 25.01 -16.29
CA THR A 45 -21.36 25.40 -17.48
C THR A 45 -22.86 25.52 -17.13
N ALA A 46 -23.39 24.52 -16.40
CA ALA A 46 -24.79 24.54 -15.95
C ALA A 46 -25.09 25.74 -15.02
N ALA A 47 -24.17 26.06 -14.10
CA ALA A 47 -24.32 27.24 -13.24
C ALA A 47 -24.33 28.53 -14.01
N HIS A 48 -23.52 28.67 -15.08
CA HIS A 48 -23.53 29.86 -15.95
C HIS A 48 -24.86 29.99 -16.69
N GLN A 49 -25.37 28.95 -17.31
CA GLN A 49 -26.65 28.92 -18.02
C GLN A 49 -27.83 29.24 -17.07
N THR A 50 -27.77 28.72 -15.84
CA THR A 50 -28.82 29.03 -14.84
C THR A 50 -28.79 30.49 -14.41
N ARG A 51 -27.62 31.12 -14.28
CA ARG A 51 -27.53 32.57 -13.97
C ARG A 51 -28.16 33.47 -15.04
N GLU A 52 -28.06 33.05 -16.30
CA GLU A 52 -28.67 33.81 -17.41
C GLU A 52 -30.20 33.71 -17.39
N SER A 53 -30.76 32.61 -16.93
CA SER A 53 -32.22 32.36 -16.92
C SER A 53 -32.90 32.73 -15.58
N HIS A 54 -32.16 32.72 -14.46
CA HIS A 54 -32.65 32.96 -13.09
C HIS A 54 -31.71 33.90 -12.36
N ALA A 55 -31.95 35.19 -12.43
CA ALA A 55 -31.07 36.23 -11.86
C ALA A 55 -30.91 36.13 -10.33
N ASP A 56 -31.93 35.62 -9.62
CA ASP A 56 -31.97 35.50 -8.16
C ASP A 56 -31.53 34.08 -7.67
N ALA A 57 -31.01 33.25 -8.57
CA ALA A 57 -30.52 31.92 -8.21
C ALA A 57 -29.33 31.99 -7.25
N ARG A 58 -29.35 31.18 -6.19
CA ARG A 58 -28.23 31.01 -5.27
C ARG A 58 -27.54 29.68 -5.58
N PHE A 59 -26.19 29.67 -5.50
CA PHE A 59 -25.37 28.54 -5.84
C PHE A 59 -24.53 28.09 -4.63
N GLU A 60 -24.25 26.81 -4.55
CA GLU A 60 -23.40 26.22 -3.51
C GLU A 60 -23.89 26.61 -2.09
N VAL A 61 -25.20 26.48 -1.85
CA VAL A 61 -25.84 26.94 -0.61
C VAL A 61 -25.58 25.91 0.51
N PRO A 62 -24.85 26.30 1.59
CA PRO A 62 -24.59 25.39 2.69
C PRO A 62 -25.88 25.05 3.43
N LEU A 63 -26.04 23.77 3.78
CA LEU A 63 -27.16 23.23 4.55
C LEU A 63 -26.62 22.39 5.70
N LYS A 64 -27.14 22.60 6.91
CA LYS A 64 -26.85 21.80 8.09
C LYS A 64 -28.11 21.65 8.93
N ALA A 65 -28.48 20.40 9.27
CA ALA A 65 -29.62 20.12 10.14
C ALA A 65 -29.33 18.92 11.07
N ILE A 66 -30.09 18.87 12.16
CA ILE A 66 -30.11 17.73 13.09
C ILE A 66 -31.43 16.99 12.84
N TRP A 67 -31.29 15.67 12.64
CA TRP A 67 -32.44 14.78 12.40
C TRP A 67 -32.44 13.65 13.43
N LEU A 68 -33.57 13.44 14.08
CA LEU A 68 -33.78 12.33 15.00
C LEU A 68 -34.48 11.20 14.24
N HIS A 69 -33.86 10.03 14.19
CA HIS A 69 -34.47 8.86 13.58
C HIS A 69 -34.26 7.65 14.48
N ARG A 70 -35.36 7.10 14.96
CA ARG A 70 -35.37 6.10 16.04
C ARG A 70 -34.54 6.60 17.24
N ASP A 71 -33.55 5.83 17.71
CA ASP A 71 -32.71 6.18 18.88
C ASP A 71 -31.40 6.90 18.50
N TRP A 72 -31.24 7.30 17.21
CA TRP A 72 -30.03 7.95 16.72
C TRP A 72 -30.25 9.41 16.35
N THR A 73 -29.26 10.22 16.67
CA THR A 73 -29.20 11.64 16.28
C THR A 73 -28.26 11.78 15.08
N PHE A 74 -28.76 12.29 13.96
CA PHE A 74 -28.02 12.51 12.73
C PHE A 74 -27.73 13.99 12.57
N GLU A 75 -26.46 14.40 12.63
CA GLU A 75 -26.01 15.74 12.25
C GLU A 75 -25.59 15.67 10.77
N ILE A 76 -26.49 16.13 9.88
CA ILE A 76 -26.30 16.03 8.44
C ILE A 76 -25.93 17.40 7.88
N GLN A 77 -24.88 17.45 7.04
CA GLN A 77 -24.43 18.67 6.39
C GLN A 77 -24.19 18.44 4.90
N GLY A 78 -24.43 19.50 4.10
CA GLY A 78 -24.19 19.45 2.67
C GLY A 78 -24.18 20.82 2.04
N ARG A 79 -24.18 20.86 0.71
CA ARG A 79 -24.19 22.07 -0.07
C ARG A 79 -25.05 21.85 -1.29
N ILE A 80 -26.16 22.58 -1.38
CA ILE A 80 -27.10 22.52 -2.50
C ILE A 80 -26.44 23.19 -3.72
N ASP A 81 -26.39 22.50 -4.87
CA ASP A 81 -25.78 23.03 -6.09
C ASP A 81 -26.46 24.33 -6.54
N GLN A 82 -27.78 24.32 -6.61
CA GLN A 82 -28.57 25.47 -7.07
C GLN A 82 -29.89 25.60 -6.27
N LEU A 83 -30.18 26.79 -5.79
CA LEU A 83 -31.42 27.11 -5.12
C LEU A 83 -32.14 28.24 -5.93
N LEU A 84 -33.28 27.87 -6.52
CA LEU A 84 -33.97 28.68 -7.52
C LEU A 84 -35.28 29.24 -6.93
N PRO A 85 -35.37 30.56 -6.69
CA PRO A 85 -36.63 31.20 -6.32
C PRO A 85 -37.63 31.19 -7.49
N ASP A 86 -38.85 30.77 -7.20
CA ASP A 86 -39.98 30.83 -8.10
C ASP A 86 -41.13 31.59 -7.38
N PRO A 87 -42.07 32.24 -8.04
CA PRO A 87 -43.11 33.03 -7.37
C PRO A 87 -43.94 32.28 -6.32
N GLU A 88 -44.13 30.97 -6.50
CA GLU A 88 -44.97 30.16 -5.60
C GLU A 88 -44.18 29.15 -4.77
N GLN A 89 -42.89 28.90 -5.10
CA GLN A 89 -42.09 27.88 -4.46
C GLN A 89 -40.60 28.17 -4.56
N LEU A 90 -39.80 27.50 -3.70
CA LEU A 90 -38.34 27.49 -3.75
C LEU A 90 -37.86 26.13 -4.19
N ARG A 91 -37.11 26.09 -5.29
CA ARG A 91 -36.71 24.84 -5.93
C ARG A 91 -35.25 24.52 -5.62
N ILE A 92 -35.02 23.33 -5.08
CA ILE A 92 -33.69 22.75 -4.87
C ILE A 92 -33.32 21.98 -6.13
N ARG A 93 -32.25 22.37 -6.81
CA ARG A 93 -31.74 21.63 -7.99
C ARG A 93 -30.35 21.07 -7.71
N GLU A 94 -30.22 19.79 -7.94
CA GLU A 94 -28.96 19.07 -7.90
C GLU A 94 -28.51 18.73 -9.32
N VAL A 95 -27.29 19.03 -9.71
CA VAL A 95 -26.74 18.84 -11.06
C VAL A 95 -25.92 17.57 -11.10
N LYS A 96 -26.17 16.69 -12.07
CA LYS A 96 -25.49 15.42 -12.19
C LYS A 96 -25.12 15.09 -13.62
N THR A 97 -23.85 14.75 -13.84
CA THR A 97 -23.36 14.25 -15.12
C THR A 97 -23.56 12.74 -15.22
N ILE A 98 -24.06 12.27 -16.34
CA ILE A 98 -24.38 10.86 -16.59
C ILE A 98 -23.89 10.40 -17.98
N ARG A 99 -23.73 9.07 -18.13
CA ARG A 99 -23.40 8.44 -19.41
C ARG A 99 -24.62 7.90 -20.16
N CYS A 100 -25.79 7.94 -19.56
CA CYS A 100 -27.00 7.50 -20.21
C CYS A 100 -27.45 8.53 -21.26
N GLY A 101 -27.76 8.07 -22.46
CA GLY A 101 -28.30 8.93 -23.50
C GLY A 101 -29.60 9.60 -23.07
N LEU A 102 -29.70 10.91 -23.25
CA LEU A 102 -30.89 11.69 -22.95
C LEU A 102 -31.66 12.04 -24.25
N PRO A 103 -33.02 12.07 -24.22
CA PRO A 103 -33.90 11.92 -23.07
C PRO A 103 -34.14 10.47 -22.66
N ALA A 104 -34.24 10.22 -21.34
CA ALA A 104 -34.61 8.95 -20.75
C ALA A 104 -35.84 9.09 -19.83
N SER A 105 -36.56 8.02 -19.54
CA SER A 105 -37.71 8.10 -18.61
C SER A 105 -37.22 8.37 -17.18
N SER A 106 -38.06 9.04 -16.37
CA SER A 106 -37.77 9.27 -14.96
C SER A 106 -37.56 7.97 -14.19
N GLU A 107 -38.32 6.92 -14.49
CA GLU A 107 -38.20 5.60 -13.88
C GLU A 107 -36.87 4.93 -14.22
N GLU A 108 -36.40 5.03 -15.48
CA GLU A 108 -35.10 4.52 -15.90
C GLU A 108 -33.98 5.23 -15.17
N LEU A 109 -34.04 6.56 -15.09
CA LEU A 109 -33.03 7.37 -14.41
C LEU A 109 -33.01 7.09 -12.89
N ALA A 110 -34.16 6.94 -12.25
CA ALA A 110 -34.24 6.60 -10.83
C ALA A 110 -33.69 5.19 -10.54
N SER A 111 -33.98 4.22 -11.40
CA SER A 111 -33.45 2.86 -11.28
C SER A 111 -31.95 2.81 -11.48
N ARG A 112 -31.41 3.61 -12.40
CA ARG A 112 -29.98 3.60 -12.77
C ARG A 112 -29.11 4.45 -11.83
N TYR A 113 -29.66 5.54 -11.28
CA TYR A 113 -28.96 6.51 -10.45
C TYR A 113 -29.69 6.81 -9.11
N PRO A 114 -30.05 5.77 -8.32
CA PRO A 114 -30.85 5.95 -7.10
C PRO A 114 -30.19 6.87 -6.07
N ASP A 115 -28.85 6.95 -6.05
CA ASP A 115 -28.09 7.80 -5.13
C ASP A 115 -28.31 9.29 -5.39
N TYR A 116 -28.53 9.68 -6.65
CA TYR A 116 -28.79 11.08 -7.00
C TYR A 116 -30.20 11.50 -6.54
N PHE A 117 -31.19 10.61 -6.68
CA PHE A 117 -32.54 10.84 -6.16
C PHE A 117 -32.53 10.92 -4.63
N ALA A 118 -31.81 9.99 -3.97
CA ALA A 118 -31.65 10.04 -2.52
C ALA A 118 -30.97 11.34 -2.05
N GLN A 119 -29.95 11.83 -2.75
CA GLN A 119 -29.27 13.08 -2.43
C GLN A 119 -30.22 14.27 -2.48
N ALA A 120 -31.01 14.39 -3.54
CA ALA A 120 -32.00 15.47 -3.69
C ALA A 120 -33.12 15.37 -2.64
N ALA A 121 -33.60 14.15 -2.33
CA ALA A 121 -34.59 13.90 -1.28
C ALA A 121 -34.08 14.29 0.12
N ILE A 122 -32.80 13.98 0.42
CA ILE A 122 -32.17 14.36 1.68
C ILE A 122 -32.10 15.90 1.80
N TYR A 123 -31.64 16.61 0.75
CA TYR A 123 -31.64 18.06 0.76
C TYR A 123 -33.02 18.64 1.00
N LEU A 124 -34.04 18.12 0.33
CA LEU A 124 -35.43 18.58 0.50
C LEU A 124 -35.92 18.36 1.93
N GLY A 125 -35.71 17.13 2.47
CA GLY A 125 -36.10 16.80 3.84
C GLY A 125 -35.42 17.66 4.90
N LEU A 126 -34.11 17.90 4.73
CA LEU A 126 -33.34 18.76 5.65
C LEU A 126 -33.76 20.23 5.54
N ALA A 127 -34.03 20.74 4.35
CA ALA A 127 -34.48 22.11 4.17
C ALA A 127 -35.85 22.38 4.84
N ARG A 128 -36.78 21.43 4.76
CA ARG A 128 -38.13 21.53 5.37
C ARG A 128 -38.11 21.68 6.90
N VAL A 129 -37.07 21.22 7.58
CA VAL A 129 -36.97 21.36 9.05
C VAL A 129 -36.22 22.60 9.50
N LEU A 130 -35.67 23.38 8.57
CA LEU A 130 -34.93 24.60 8.89
C LEU A 130 -35.88 25.80 9.03
N PRO A 131 -35.72 26.58 10.10
CA PRO A 131 -36.59 27.76 10.35
C PRO A 131 -36.62 28.78 9.21
N GLU A 132 -35.52 28.90 8.45
CA GLU A 132 -35.40 29.84 7.33
C GLU A 132 -36.32 29.53 6.14
N TYR A 133 -36.81 28.27 6.04
CA TYR A 133 -37.71 27.81 4.98
C TYR A 133 -39.08 27.38 5.48
N ALA A 134 -39.38 27.60 6.76
CA ALA A 134 -40.62 27.10 7.39
C ALA A 134 -41.93 27.55 6.69
N ASP A 135 -41.94 28.77 6.16
CA ASP A 135 -43.11 29.35 5.48
C ASP A 135 -43.01 29.26 3.94
N THR A 136 -42.06 28.42 3.43
CA THR A 136 -41.80 28.35 1.98
C THR A 136 -42.21 26.98 1.44
N THR A 137 -42.96 26.95 0.35
CA THR A 137 -43.19 25.68 -0.38
C THR A 137 -41.89 25.25 -1.06
N LEU A 138 -41.39 24.07 -0.69
CA LEU A 138 -40.13 23.55 -1.22
C LEU A 138 -40.40 22.34 -2.15
N CYS A 139 -39.72 22.32 -3.27
CA CYS A 139 -39.65 21.17 -4.16
C CYS A 139 -38.17 20.90 -4.56
N ALA A 140 -37.88 19.69 -5.03
CA ALA A 140 -36.55 19.34 -5.51
C ALA A 140 -36.62 18.74 -6.92
N GLU A 141 -35.53 18.89 -7.67
CA GLU A 141 -35.37 18.36 -9.01
C GLU A 141 -33.90 17.99 -9.27
N LEU A 142 -33.68 17.06 -10.18
CA LEU A 142 -32.39 16.68 -10.70
C LEU A 142 -32.17 17.26 -12.09
N CYS A 143 -31.04 17.89 -12.34
CA CYS A 143 -30.60 18.28 -13.67
C CYS A 143 -29.55 17.28 -14.16
N PHE A 144 -29.95 16.32 -14.97
CA PHE A 144 -29.03 15.39 -15.61
C PHE A 144 -28.38 16.01 -16.84
N ILE A 145 -27.07 15.82 -16.98
CA ILE A 145 -26.27 16.28 -18.13
C ILE A 145 -25.57 15.05 -18.71
N GLU A 146 -25.89 14.74 -19.95
CA GLU A 146 -25.20 13.71 -20.73
C GLU A 146 -23.78 14.15 -21.01
N ILE A 147 -22.78 13.39 -20.56
CA ILE A 147 -21.36 13.76 -20.64
C ILE A 147 -20.91 13.97 -22.09
N GLU A 148 -21.40 13.15 -23.01
CA GLU A 148 -20.95 13.10 -24.41
C GLU A 148 -21.51 14.26 -25.25
N THR A 149 -22.76 14.66 -25.03
CA THR A 149 -23.45 15.63 -25.87
C THR A 149 -23.73 16.97 -25.17
N GLY A 150 -23.61 17.02 -23.83
CA GLY A 150 -24.03 18.16 -23.01
C GLY A 150 -25.54 18.36 -22.96
N ARG A 151 -26.33 17.40 -23.49
CA ARG A 151 -27.80 17.47 -23.44
C ARG A 151 -28.27 17.41 -21.98
N GLN A 152 -29.22 18.28 -21.63
CA GLN A 152 -29.75 18.38 -20.29
C GLN A 152 -31.18 17.87 -20.23
N GLN A 153 -31.51 17.24 -19.09
CA GLN A 153 -32.87 16.83 -18.76
C GLN A 153 -33.15 17.13 -17.28
N ILE A 154 -34.21 17.86 -17.03
CA ILE A 154 -34.66 18.14 -15.67
C ILE A 154 -35.73 17.14 -15.28
N VAL A 155 -35.55 16.51 -14.11
CA VAL A 155 -36.46 15.51 -13.54
C VAL A 155 -36.90 15.98 -12.16
N PRO A 156 -38.17 16.37 -11.96
CA PRO A 156 -38.67 16.71 -10.64
C PRO A 156 -38.77 15.44 -9.77
N LEU A 157 -38.54 15.57 -8.47
CA LEU A 157 -38.77 14.49 -7.52
C LEU A 157 -40.27 14.26 -7.35
N SER A 158 -40.67 12.99 -7.39
CA SER A 158 -42.03 12.55 -7.01
C SER A 158 -42.15 12.36 -5.49
N GLU A 159 -43.37 12.25 -4.98
CA GLU A 159 -43.62 11.91 -3.56
C GLU A 159 -43.00 10.56 -3.15
N ASP A 160 -42.90 9.61 -4.08
CA ASP A 160 -42.25 8.32 -3.84
C ASP A 160 -40.71 8.49 -3.76
N ASP A 161 -40.10 9.34 -4.60
CA ASP A 161 -38.67 9.61 -4.54
C ASP A 161 -38.27 10.30 -3.21
N GLU A 162 -39.14 11.12 -2.64
CA GLU A 162 -38.88 11.78 -1.34
C GLU A 162 -38.70 10.79 -0.19
N ARG A 163 -39.31 9.58 -0.28
CA ARG A 163 -39.16 8.52 0.72
C ARG A 163 -37.72 7.99 0.80
N ALA A 164 -36.93 8.18 -0.25
CA ALA A 164 -35.54 7.74 -0.28
C ALA A 164 -34.70 8.30 0.89
N PHE A 165 -35.08 9.44 1.47
CA PHE A 165 -34.40 9.95 2.67
C PHE A 165 -34.63 9.06 3.89
N ALA A 166 -35.85 8.66 4.17
CA ALA A 166 -36.17 7.75 5.29
C ALA A 166 -35.57 6.36 5.05
N ASP A 167 -35.64 5.86 3.81
CA ASP A 167 -35.10 4.57 3.43
C ASP A 167 -33.57 4.51 3.60
N GLN A 168 -32.86 5.62 3.30
CA GLN A 168 -31.41 5.71 3.53
C GLN A 168 -31.05 5.71 5.03
N LEU A 169 -31.83 6.38 5.86
CA LEU A 169 -31.66 6.33 7.30
C LEU A 169 -31.88 4.91 7.83
N ASP A 170 -32.94 4.24 7.39
CA ASP A 170 -33.21 2.83 7.76
C ASP A 170 -32.14 1.86 7.25
N THR A 171 -31.57 2.13 6.08
CA THR A 171 -30.45 1.33 5.51
C THR A 171 -29.16 1.48 6.32
N LEU A 172 -28.91 2.67 6.88
CA LEU A 172 -27.69 2.97 7.67
C LEU A 172 -27.78 2.39 9.10
N LEU A 173 -28.98 2.30 9.70
CA LEU A 173 -29.16 1.89 11.09
C LEU A 173 -28.53 0.53 11.45
N PRO A 174 -28.70 -0.55 10.69
CA PRO A 174 -28.06 -1.83 10.99
C PRO A 174 -26.56 -1.75 11.08
N PHE A 175 -25.94 -0.92 10.23
CA PHE A 175 -24.50 -0.67 10.28
C PHE A 175 -24.09 0.06 11.57
N LEU A 176 -24.84 1.09 11.97
CA LEU A 176 -24.56 1.84 13.20
C LEU A 176 -24.71 0.96 14.45
N GLU A 177 -25.73 0.10 14.50
CA GLU A 177 -25.91 -0.86 15.61
C GLU A 177 -24.84 -1.97 15.59
N ASP A 178 -24.38 -2.44 14.43
CA ASP A 178 -23.24 -3.36 14.34
C ASP A 178 -21.96 -2.70 14.87
N ARG A 179 -21.68 -1.45 14.49
CA ARG A 179 -20.52 -0.70 15.02
C ARG A 179 -20.59 -0.52 16.53
N ARG A 180 -21.77 -0.22 17.07
CA ARG A 180 -22.01 -0.12 18.51
C ARG A 180 -21.77 -1.45 19.22
N THR A 181 -22.33 -2.52 18.70
CA THR A 181 -22.16 -3.88 19.23
C THR A 181 -20.67 -4.30 19.18
N SER A 182 -19.98 -3.96 18.12
CA SER A 182 -18.55 -4.19 17.94
C SER A 182 -17.71 -3.48 19.03
N GLN A 183 -17.97 -2.20 19.30
CA GLN A 183 -17.28 -1.49 20.38
C GLN A 183 -17.55 -2.05 21.77
N LEU A 184 -18.78 -2.44 22.07
CA LEU A 184 -19.13 -3.10 23.34
C LEU A 184 -18.42 -4.44 23.49
N ARG A 185 -18.33 -5.20 22.39
CA ARG A 185 -17.62 -6.48 22.36
C ARG A 185 -16.13 -6.28 22.60
N LEU A 186 -15.49 -5.27 21.97
CA LEU A 186 -14.08 -4.92 22.17
C LEU A 186 -13.75 -4.62 23.65
N GLN A 187 -14.62 -3.88 24.34
CA GLN A 187 -14.41 -3.56 25.77
C GLN A 187 -14.52 -4.80 26.67
N GLY A 188 -15.28 -5.80 26.29
CA GLY A 188 -15.50 -7.04 27.03
C GLY A 188 -14.58 -8.20 26.65
N VAL A 189 -13.65 -8.01 25.71
CA VAL A 189 -12.77 -9.10 25.24
C VAL A 189 -11.79 -9.54 26.32
N GLU A 190 -11.73 -10.85 26.59
CA GLU A 190 -10.64 -11.45 27.37
C GLU A 190 -9.41 -11.60 26.46
N LEU A 191 -8.44 -10.73 26.66
CA LEU A 191 -7.18 -10.78 25.93
C LEU A 191 -6.27 -11.85 26.53
N ARG A 192 -5.86 -12.82 25.72
CA ARG A 192 -4.76 -13.71 26.06
C ARG A 192 -3.43 -13.00 25.74
N PRO A 193 -2.41 -13.12 26.61
CA PRO A 193 -1.11 -12.53 26.32
C PRO A 193 -0.52 -13.15 25.05
N ALA A 194 0.26 -12.36 24.30
CA ALA A 194 0.94 -12.81 23.08
C ALA A 194 1.94 -13.95 23.37
N PHE A 195 2.46 -14.00 24.57
CA PHE A 195 3.43 -15.00 25.02
C PHE A 195 3.04 -15.52 26.41
N GLU A 196 3.07 -16.84 26.61
CA GLU A 196 2.84 -17.46 27.93
C GLU A 196 3.92 -17.04 28.94
N THR A 197 5.15 -16.91 28.47
CA THR A 197 6.32 -16.44 29.23
C THR A 197 7.06 -15.38 28.41
N LEU A 198 7.30 -14.23 29.02
CA LEU A 198 8.09 -13.17 28.40
C LEU A 198 9.57 -13.54 28.40
N ARG A 199 10.22 -13.32 27.26
CA ARG A 199 11.68 -13.38 27.14
C ARG A 199 12.29 -12.11 27.74
N GLU A 200 13.56 -12.22 28.08
CA GLU A 200 14.35 -11.08 28.53
C GLU A 200 14.29 -9.92 27.53
N GLY A 201 14.06 -8.70 28.03
CA GLY A 201 13.86 -7.48 27.24
C GLY A 201 12.43 -7.25 26.71
N GLN A 202 11.56 -8.27 26.63
CA GLN A 202 10.20 -8.08 26.12
C GLN A 202 9.32 -7.24 27.05
N ALA A 203 9.41 -7.45 28.38
CA ALA A 203 8.67 -6.65 29.37
C ALA A 203 9.07 -5.17 29.31
N GLU A 204 10.36 -4.90 29.13
CA GLU A 204 10.90 -3.55 28.98
C GLU A 204 10.39 -2.88 27.70
N LEU A 205 10.32 -3.63 26.59
CA LEU A 205 9.79 -3.10 25.36
C LEU A 205 8.31 -2.78 25.46
N PHE A 206 7.50 -3.60 26.14
CA PHE A 206 6.09 -3.28 26.42
C PHE A 206 5.96 -1.95 27.14
N ALA A 207 6.69 -1.77 28.24
CA ALA A 207 6.65 -0.53 29.01
C ALA A 207 7.14 0.69 28.22
N THR A 208 8.18 0.49 27.39
CA THR A 208 8.73 1.53 26.51
C THR A 208 7.72 1.92 25.44
N LEU A 209 7.03 0.94 24.83
CA LEU A 209 6.01 1.18 23.81
C LEU A 209 4.81 1.92 24.37
N ASP A 210 4.29 1.51 25.55
CA ASP A 210 3.20 2.19 26.23
C ASP A 210 3.57 3.64 26.58
N HIS A 211 4.80 3.88 27.02
CA HIS A 211 5.28 5.24 27.31
C HIS A 211 5.48 6.08 26.03
N ALA A 212 6.05 5.49 24.99
CA ALA A 212 6.30 6.17 23.72
C ALA A 212 5.00 6.63 23.03
N THR A 213 3.93 5.82 23.07
CA THR A 213 2.62 6.17 22.51
C THR A 213 1.92 7.30 23.27
N LEU A 214 2.28 7.53 24.55
CA LEU A 214 1.82 8.70 25.29
C LEU A 214 2.59 9.97 24.96
N GLN A 215 3.85 9.86 24.48
CA GLN A 215 4.71 11.00 24.18
C GLN A 215 4.49 11.57 22.78
N SER A 216 4.22 10.71 21.81
CA SER A 216 4.02 11.12 20.41
C SER A 216 3.06 10.22 19.67
N LYS A 217 2.44 10.77 18.62
CA LYS A 217 1.55 10.00 17.74
C LYS A 217 2.27 8.90 16.95
N THR A 218 3.56 9.07 16.66
CA THR A 218 4.35 8.10 15.89
C THR A 218 5.42 7.47 16.77
N VAL A 219 5.49 6.17 16.76
CA VAL A 219 6.54 5.39 17.41
C VAL A 219 7.37 4.65 16.37
N LEU A 220 8.69 4.85 16.43
CA LEU A 220 9.66 4.06 15.68
C LEU A 220 10.11 2.91 16.57
N LEU A 221 9.75 1.67 16.22
CA LEU A 221 10.08 0.51 17.02
C LEU A 221 11.16 -0.33 16.31
N GLU A 222 12.33 -0.42 16.92
CA GLU A 222 13.39 -1.31 16.46
C GLU A 222 13.66 -2.40 17.49
N ALA A 223 13.56 -3.66 17.05
CA ALA A 223 13.95 -4.82 17.85
C ALA A 223 14.39 -5.97 16.94
N PRO A 224 15.37 -6.79 17.35
CA PRO A 224 15.94 -7.83 16.50
C PRO A 224 14.91 -8.82 15.97
N THR A 225 15.25 -9.55 14.90
CA THR A 225 14.47 -10.70 14.42
C THR A 225 14.37 -11.76 15.52
N GLY A 226 13.23 -12.46 15.59
CA GLY A 226 13.00 -13.46 16.66
C GLY A 226 12.67 -12.89 18.04
N PHE A 227 12.70 -11.56 18.22
CA PHE A 227 12.34 -10.91 19.47
C PHE A 227 10.85 -11.05 19.85
N GLY A 228 9.98 -11.20 18.85
CA GLY A 228 8.53 -11.26 19.04
C GLY A 228 7.83 -9.90 18.91
N LYS A 229 8.37 -9.00 18.10
CA LYS A 229 7.80 -7.67 17.81
C LYS A 229 6.31 -7.70 17.49
N THR A 230 5.91 -8.60 16.58
CA THR A 230 4.53 -8.75 16.12
C THR A 230 3.60 -8.99 17.29
N GLY A 231 3.91 -9.97 18.17
CA GLY A 231 3.10 -10.28 19.36
C GLY A 231 2.99 -9.10 20.31
N ILE A 232 4.10 -8.42 20.60
CA ILE A 232 4.13 -7.24 21.49
C ILE A 232 3.26 -6.11 20.94
N VAL A 233 3.42 -5.78 19.66
CA VAL A 233 2.67 -4.68 19.03
C VAL A 233 1.19 -5.01 18.91
N LEU A 234 0.83 -6.26 18.59
CA LEU A 234 -0.57 -6.70 18.55
C LEU A 234 -1.21 -6.68 19.93
N GLU A 235 -0.50 -7.10 20.97
CA GLU A 235 -1.01 -7.02 22.35
C GLU A 235 -1.22 -5.57 22.78
N HIS A 236 -0.26 -4.68 22.52
CA HIS A 236 -0.42 -3.26 22.76
C HIS A 236 -1.62 -2.69 21.98
N MET A 237 -1.74 -2.97 20.69
CA MET A 237 -2.86 -2.57 19.84
C MET A 237 -4.20 -2.99 20.45
N LEU A 238 -4.34 -4.26 20.82
CA LEU A 238 -5.58 -4.80 21.39
C LEU A 238 -5.94 -4.16 22.73
N ARG A 239 -4.95 -3.91 23.59
CA ARG A 239 -5.15 -3.18 24.86
C ARG A 239 -5.63 -1.74 24.61
N GLN A 240 -5.04 -1.03 23.65
CA GLN A 240 -5.45 0.34 23.30
C GLN A 240 -6.88 0.36 22.72
N MET A 241 -7.25 -0.63 21.90
CA MET A 241 -8.60 -0.78 21.38
C MET A 241 -9.60 -1.12 22.50
N GLN A 242 -9.27 -2.03 23.40
CA GLN A 242 -10.09 -2.39 24.56
C GLN A 242 -10.34 -1.18 25.47
N ASN A 243 -9.33 -0.33 25.66
CA ASN A 243 -9.45 0.90 26.44
C ASN A 243 -10.20 2.03 25.70
N GLY A 244 -10.66 1.81 24.47
CA GLY A 244 -11.41 2.79 23.68
C GLY A 244 -10.56 3.95 23.12
N VAL A 245 -9.24 3.81 23.10
CA VAL A 245 -8.33 4.80 22.49
C VAL A 245 -8.51 4.78 20.98
N TYR A 246 -8.55 3.58 20.40
CA TYR A 246 -8.78 3.35 18.97
C TYR A 246 -9.99 2.43 18.76
N ASP A 247 -10.77 2.76 17.73
CA ASP A 247 -11.91 1.95 17.28
C ASP A 247 -11.49 0.94 16.21
N ARG A 248 -10.34 1.15 15.60
CA ARG A 248 -9.80 0.35 14.49
C ARG A 248 -8.28 0.31 14.50
N ALA A 249 -7.73 -0.73 13.88
CA ALA A 249 -6.31 -0.79 13.57
C ALA A 249 -6.10 -1.21 12.10
N ILE A 250 -5.05 -0.66 11.49
CA ILE A 250 -4.56 -1.08 10.18
C ILE A 250 -3.15 -1.64 10.37
N TYR A 251 -2.97 -2.91 10.04
CA TYR A 251 -1.68 -3.59 10.09
C TYR A 251 -1.16 -3.80 8.67
N LEU A 252 -0.10 -3.09 8.32
CA LEU A 252 0.51 -3.13 7.00
C LEU A 252 1.78 -3.97 7.01
N THR A 253 1.84 -4.94 6.12
CA THR A 253 3.06 -5.70 5.87
C THR A 253 3.14 -6.08 4.39
N SER A 254 4.34 -5.96 3.85
CA SER A 254 4.59 -6.22 2.42
C SER A 254 4.69 -7.70 2.07
N LYS A 255 4.78 -8.58 3.08
CA LYS A 255 4.98 -10.03 2.89
C LYS A 255 3.69 -10.79 3.19
N SER A 256 3.31 -11.70 2.29
CA SER A 256 2.14 -12.59 2.49
C SER A 256 2.26 -13.43 3.76
N THR A 257 3.47 -13.92 4.05
CA THR A 257 3.79 -14.66 5.28
C THR A 257 3.57 -13.82 6.53
N GLY A 258 3.93 -12.54 6.49
CA GLY A 258 3.71 -11.61 7.60
C GLY A 258 2.22 -11.39 7.89
N GLN A 259 1.39 -11.30 6.84
CA GLN A 259 -0.07 -11.19 7.02
C GLN A 259 -0.66 -12.45 7.66
N LEU A 260 -0.26 -13.64 7.20
CA LEU A 260 -0.73 -14.92 7.76
C LEU A 260 -0.26 -15.11 9.22
N GLU A 261 0.97 -14.70 9.54
CA GLU A 261 1.47 -14.75 10.90
C GLU A 261 0.70 -13.80 11.83
N THR A 262 0.39 -12.60 11.37
CA THR A 262 -0.47 -11.65 12.10
C THR A 262 -1.85 -12.23 12.39
N ILE A 263 -2.46 -12.89 11.38
CA ILE A 263 -3.75 -13.57 11.54
C ILE A 263 -3.67 -14.69 12.58
N ARG A 264 -2.63 -15.54 12.50
CA ARG A 264 -2.41 -16.63 13.48
C ARG A 264 -2.26 -16.10 14.89
N GLN A 265 -1.44 -15.05 15.06
CA GLN A 265 -1.20 -14.41 16.35
C GLN A 265 -2.48 -13.79 16.91
N LEU A 266 -3.25 -13.05 16.12
CA LEU A 266 -4.55 -12.50 16.53
C LEU A 266 -5.51 -13.61 16.97
N ARG A 267 -5.64 -14.67 16.17
CA ARG A 267 -6.51 -15.81 16.50
C ARG A 267 -6.13 -16.45 17.85
N SER A 268 -4.85 -16.57 18.16
CA SER A 268 -4.38 -17.12 19.44
C SER A 268 -4.72 -16.22 20.65
N MET A 269 -4.76 -14.89 20.43
CA MET A 269 -4.95 -13.90 21.50
C MET A 269 -6.42 -13.60 21.80
N ILE A 270 -7.29 -13.59 20.80
CA ILE A 270 -8.67 -13.10 20.94
C ILE A 270 -9.73 -14.07 20.41
N GLY A 271 -9.36 -15.13 19.69
CA GLY A 271 -10.33 -16.04 19.06
C GLY A 271 -11.23 -15.30 18.07
N ASP A 272 -12.54 -15.49 18.19
CA ASP A 272 -13.61 -14.93 17.34
C ASP A 272 -14.23 -13.63 17.89
N ASN A 273 -13.69 -13.09 18.98
CA ASN A 273 -14.24 -11.90 19.65
C ASN A 273 -13.97 -10.58 18.89
N LEU A 274 -13.18 -10.60 17.85
CA LEU A 274 -12.83 -9.44 17.01
C LEU A 274 -12.91 -9.83 15.55
N ARG A 275 -13.33 -8.90 14.71
CA ARG A 275 -13.31 -9.11 13.26
C ARG A 275 -12.04 -8.52 12.65
N TYR A 276 -11.31 -9.34 11.93
CA TYR A 276 -10.11 -8.94 11.18
C TYR A 276 -10.14 -9.48 9.77
N ILE A 277 -9.64 -8.69 8.82
CA ILE A 277 -9.78 -8.93 7.39
C ILE A 277 -8.42 -8.85 6.70
N GLN A 278 -8.18 -9.81 5.78
CA GLN A 278 -7.00 -9.83 4.93
C GLN A 278 -7.33 -9.21 3.58
N MET A 279 -6.79 -8.02 3.33
CA MET A 279 -6.93 -7.33 2.04
C MET A 279 -5.69 -7.51 1.18
N ARG A 280 -5.86 -8.17 0.03
CA ARG A 280 -4.81 -8.42 -0.96
C ARG A 280 -5.12 -7.65 -2.25
N ASN A 281 -4.18 -7.63 -3.18
CA ASN A 281 -4.42 -6.98 -4.48
C ASN A 281 -5.50 -7.72 -5.30
N ARG A 282 -6.06 -7.03 -6.30
CA ARG A 282 -7.15 -7.58 -7.14
C ARG A 282 -6.75 -8.86 -7.87
N THR A 283 -5.49 -8.98 -8.31
CA THR A 283 -5.00 -10.16 -9.02
C THR A 283 -4.99 -11.40 -8.13
N GLU A 284 -4.59 -11.26 -6.87
CA GLU A 284 -4.57 -12.36 -5.92
C GLU A 284 -5.97 -12.85 -5.52
N HIS A 285 -6.99 -11.97 -5.60
CA HIS A 285 -8.39 -12.34 -5.37
C HIS A 285 -9.05 -13.04 -6.55
N ARG A 286 -8.42 -13.10 -7.73
CA ARG A 286 -9.02 -13.71 -8.92
C ARG A 286 -9.42 -15.15 -8.69
N ILE A 287 -10.57 -15.52 -9.23
CA ILE A 287 -11.07 -16.88 -9.31
C ILE A 287 -11.59 -17.17 -10.72
N GLU A 288 -11.56 -18.44 -11.08
CA GLU A 288 -12.26 -18.99 -12.25
C GLU A 288 -13.17 -20.10 -11.75
N SER A 289 -14.48 -19.87 -11.75
CA SER A 289 -15.48 -20.82 -11.33
C SER A 289 -16.70 -20.78 -12.26
N ALA A 290 -17.56 -21.77 -12.15
CA ALA A 290 -18.81 -21.80 -12.92
C ALA A 290 -19.74 -20.62 -12.59
N ALA A 291 -19.68 -20.12 -11.36
CA ALA A 291 -20.52 -19.02 -10.90
C ALA A 291 -19.92 -17.64 -11.21
N HIS A 292 -18.57 -17.52 -11.21
CA HIS A 292 -17.88 -16.26 -11.47
C HIS A 292 -16.49 -16.49 -12.04
N THR A 293 -16.18 -15.76 -13.12
CA THR A 293 -14.83 -15.64 -13.66
C THR A 293 -14.41 -14.18 -13.59
N CYS A 294 -13.33 -13.91 -12.86
CA CYS A 294 -12.80 -12.54 -12.70
C CYS A 294 -12.12 -12.10 -13.99
N THR A 295 -12.75 -11.22 -14.75
CA THR A 295 -12.17 -10.60 -15.95
C THR A 295 -11.14 -9.53 -15.59
N GLY A 296 -11.21 -8.98 -14.38
CA GLY A 296 -10.30 -7.93 -13.88
C GLY A 296 -10.66 -6.53 -14.40
N ASP A 297 -11.73 -6.42 -15.16
CA ASP A 297 -12.25 -5.18 -15.75
C ASP A 297 -13.55 -4.70 -15.09
N GLU A 298 -14.14 -3.63 -15.61
CA GLU A 298 -15.40 -3.05 -15.12
C GLU A 298 -16.59 -4.00 -15.22
N ARG A 299 -16.57 -5.00 -16.13
CA ARG A 299 -17.65 -5.98 -16.27
C ARG A 299 -17.86 -6.83 -15.02
N CYS A 300 -16.81 -7.06 -14.22
CA CYS A 300 -16.97 -7.61 -12.88
C CYS A 300 -17.78 -6.68 -11.99
N ASN A 301 -17.57 -5.36 -12.11
CA ASN A 301 -18.18 -4.36 -11.26
C ASN A 301 -19.68 -4.20 -11.54
N ASP A 302 -20.10 -4.22 -12.81
CA ASP A 302 -21.50 -4.00 -13.22
C ASP A 302 -22.48 -5.06 -12.65
N ARG A 303 -21.98 -6.25 -12.34
CA ARG A 303 -22.79 -7.36 -11.80
C ARG A 303 -22.73 -7.48 -10.29
N ILE A 304 -21.84 -6.76 -9.61
CA ILE A 304 -21.62 -6.91 -8.16
C ILE A 304 -22.94 -6.72 -7.39
N GLY A 305 -23.67 -5.65 -7.65
CA GLY A 305 -24.92 -5.34 -6.95
C GLY A 305 -25.97 -6.44 -7.09
N GLN A 306 -26.18 -6.93 -8.32
CA GLN A 306 -27.15 -7.99 -8.60
C GLN A 306 -26.74 -9.32 -7.94
N SER A 307 -25.47 -9.73 -8.10
CA SER A 307 -24.96 -10.96 -7.50
C SER A 307 -24.97 -10.90 -5.97
N TRP A 308 -24.66 -9.74 -5.38
CA TRP A 308 -24.69 -9.51 -3.94
C TRP A 308 -26.11 -9.67 -3.37
N GLN A 309 -27.09 -9.03 -4.01
CA GLN A 309 -28.50 -9.13 -3.62
C GLN A 309 -29.05 -10.55 -3.82
N ALA A 310 -28.75 -11.19 -4.96
CA ALA A 310 -29.18 -12.56 -5.24
C ALA A 310 -28.64 -13.58 -4.24
N ALA A 311 -27.41 -13.36 -3.75
CA ALA A 311 -26.79 -14.20 -2.73
C ALA A 311 -27.20 -13.83 -1.30
N ALA A 312 -28.03 -12.79 -1.10
CA ALA A 312 -28.48 -12.28 0.20
C ALA A 312 -27.31 -12.10 1.20
N ILE A 313 -26.19 -11.52 0.74
CA ILE A 313 -24.97 -11.37 1.53
C ILE A 313 -25.18 -10.31 2.61
N TYR A 314 -24.95 -10.69 3.87
CA TYR A 314 -24.80 -9.78 4.99
C TYR A 314 -23.33 -9.82 5.46
N PRO A 315 -22.54 -8.73 5.30
CA PRO A 315 -21.10 -8.74 5.54
C PRO A 315 -20.64 -9.30 6.87
N PRO A 316 -21.30 -9.01 8.02
CA PRO A 316 -20.92 -9.61 9.31
C PRO A 316 -20.91 -11.13 9.35
N ASP A 317 -21.75 -11.80 8.55
CA ASP A 317 -21.89 -13.27 8.55
C ASP A 317 -20.76 -13.97 7.74
N LEU A 318 -19.96 -13.19 7.00
CA LEU A 318 -18.89 -13.75 6.20
C LEU A 318 -17.61 -14.03 7.01
N PHE A 319 -17.51 -13.49 8.22
CA PHE A 319 -16.36 -13.71 9.08
C PHE A 319 -16.48 -15.08 9.77
N GLU A 320 -15.48 -15.93 9.56
CA GLU A 320 -15.36 -17.25 10.20
C GLU A 320 -14.31 -17.17 11.30
N ASP A 321 -14.65 -17.55 12.52
CA ASP A 321 -13.78 -17.35 13.70
C ASP A 321 -13.20 -15.92 13.77
N GLY A 322 -14.02 -14.91 13.51
CA GLY A 322 -13.61 -13.50 13.47
C GLY A 322 -12.80 -13.11 12.23
N THR A 323 -12.50 -14.01 11.29
CA THR A 323 -11.60 -13.76 10.16
C THR A 323 -12.32 -13.80 8.83
N LEU A 324 -12.03 -12.83 7.94
CA LEU A 324 -12.25 -12.98 6.50
C LEU A 324 -10.87 -13.03 5.81
N SER A 325 -10.41 -14.24 5.54
CA SER A 325 -9.16 -14.50 4.83
C SER A 325 -9.35 -14.43 3.31
N LEU A 326 -8.23 -14.39 2.57
CA LEU A 326 -8.24 -14.45 1.11
C LEU A 326 -8.92 -15.72 0.60
N ASP A 327 -8.56 -16.89 1.16
CA ASP A 327 -9.12 -18.18 0.74
C ASP A 327 -10.63 -18.21 1.00
N ARG A 328 -11.07 -17.79 2.19
CA ARG A 328 -12.50 -17.69 2.53
C ARG A 328 -13.24 -16.79 1.55
N SER A 329 -12.69 -15.63 1.19
CA SER A 329 -13.33 -14.73 0.21
C SER A 329 -13.44 -15.37 -1.18
N LYS A 330 -12.46 -16.18 -1.59
CA LYS A 330 -12.49 -16.95 -2.84
C LYS A 330 -13.55 -18.06 -2.83
N ASP A 331 -13.66 -18.80 -1.74
CA ASP A 331 -14.66 -19.86 -1.58
C ASP A 331 -16.08 -19.28 -1.63
N ILE A 332 -16.32 -18.17 -0.92
CA ILE A 332 -17.61 -17.47 -0.98
C ILE A 332 -17.88 -16.97 -2.41
N GLY A 333 -16.89 -16.35 -3.06
CA GLY A 333 -17.04 -15.88 -4.44
C GLY A 333 -17.35 -16.99 -5.43
N ALA A 334 -16.69 -18.14 -5.28
CA ALA A 334 -16.91 -19.31 -6.12
C ALA A 334 -18.33 -19.91 -5.94
N SER A 335 -18.90 -19.85 -4.74
CA SER A 335 -20.24 -20.37 -4.45
C SER A 335 -21.37 -19.38 -4.75
N THR A 336 -21.13 -18.07 -4.55
CA THR A 336 -22.15 -17.02 -4.67
C THR A 336 -22.15 -16.29 -6.01
N GLY A 337 -21.09 -16.41 -6.80
CA GLY A 337 -20.92 -15.65 -8.03
C GLY A 337 -20.52 -14.18 -7.82
N VAL A 338 -20.16 -13.77 -6.60
CA VAL A 338 -19.69 -12.40 -6.30
C VAL A 338 -18.18 -12.33 -6.38
N CYS A 339 -17.64 -11.27 -6.96
CA CYS A 339 -16.20 -11.04 -7.03
C CYS A 339 -15.55 -11.04 -5.63
N PRO A 340 -14.55 -11.92 -5.36
CA PRO A 340 -13.91 -11.99 -4.03
C PRO A 340 -13.28 -10.67 -3.57
N TYR A 341 -12.71 -9.90 -4.49
CA TYR A 341 -12.18 -8.57 -4.18
C TYR A 341 -13.27 -7.61 -3.71
N ALA A 342 -14.43 -7.63 -4.37
CA ALA A 342 -15.59 -6.84 -3.96
C ALA A 342 -16.16 -7.29 -2.60
N LEU A 343 -16.20 -8.62 -2.35
CA LEU A 343 -16.57 -9.16 -1.04
C LEU A 343 -15.69 -8.61 0.07
N THR A 344 -14.37 -8.74 -0.09
CA THR A 344 -13.40 -8.25 0.88
C THR A 344 -13.53 -6.74 1.09
N LYS A 345 -13.64 -5.95 0.00
CA LYS A 345 -13.85 -4.50 0.07
C LYS A 345 -15.12 -4.13 0.83
N GLY A 346 -16.23 -4.81 0.57
CA GLY A 346 -17.53 -4.56 1.22
C GLY A 346 -17.56 -4.94 2.70
N CYS A 347 -16.67 -5.82 3.15
CA CYS A 347 -16.55 -6.22 4.54
C CYS A 347 -15.63 -5.31 5.38
N LEU A 348 -14.80 -4.46 4.75
CA LEU A 348 -13.87 -3.56 5.46
C LEU A 348 -14.58 -2.71 6.54
N PRO A 349 -15.74 -2.06 6.29
CA PRO A 349 -16.42 -1.24 7.30
C PRO A 349 -16.79 -2.00 8.57
N PHE A 350 -17.00 -3.31 8.46
CA PHE A 350 -17.45 -4.20 9.53
C PHE A 350 -16.31 -4.86 10.32
N ALA A 351 -15.06 -4.70 9.89
CA ALA A 351 -13.88 -5.25 10.55
C ALA A 351 -13.17 -4.21 11.40
N GLU A 352 -12.69 -4.60 12.58
CA GLU A 352 -11.94 -3.75 13.48
C GLU A 352 -10.44 -3.71 13.12
N VAL A 353 -9.90 -4.80 12.55
CA VAL A 353 -8.49 -4.86 12.14
C VAL A 353 -8.39 -5.16 10.64
N TRP A 354 -7.72 -4.27 9.92
CA TRP A 354 -7.42 -4.44 8.49
C TRP A 354 -5.96 -4.83 8.29
N ILE A 355 -5.73 -5.99 7.71
CA ILE A 355 -4.39 -6.53 7.43
C ILE A 355 -4.14 -6.44 5.94
N ALA A 356 -3.16 -5.65 5.51
CA ALA A 356 -2.97 -5.33 4.09
C ALA A 356 -1.51 -5.05 3.71
N ASP A 357 -1.29 -4.79 2.41
CA ASP A 357 -0.03 -4.24 1.89
C ASP A 357 0.07 -2.72 2.14
N THR A 358 1.29 -2.20 2.20
CA THR A 358 1.59 -0.77 2.39
C THR A 358 0.93 0.14 1.36
N ASN A 359 0.66 -0.36 0.15
CA ASN A 359 0.05 0.40 -0.94
C ASN A 359 -1.37 0.92 -0.59
N TYR A 360 -2.11 0.23 0.29
CA TYR A 360 -3.45 0.67 0.70
C TYR A 360 -3.46 1.96 1.55
N VAL A 361 -2.31 2.40 2.03
CA VAL A 361 -2.15 3.69 2.72
C VAL A 361 -1.24 4.65 1.95
N PHE A 362 -0.18 4.13 1.33
CA PHE A 362 0.89 4.97 0.76
C PHE A 362 0.89 5.10 -0.76
N ALA A 363 0.08 4.32 -1.51
CA ALA A 363 -0.07 4.49 -2.96
C ALA A 363 -1.35 5.28 -3.29
N THR A 364 -1.23 6.32 -4.11
CA THR A 364 -2.34 7.19 -4.53
C THR A 364 -3.50 6.41 -5.13
N ALA A 365 -3.21 5.43 -6.00
CA ALA A 365 -4.22 4.63 -6.69
C ALA A 365 -5.02 3.68 -5.77
N SER A 366 -4.43 3.19 -4.67
CA SER A 366 -5.06 2.20 -3.79
C SER A 366 -5.60 2.79 -2.48
N ARG A 367 -5.15 3.98 -2.12
CA ARG A 367 -5.47 4.62 -0.83
C ARG A 367 -6.97 4.85 -0.62
N ALA A 368 -7.69 5.21 -1.68
CA ALA A 368 -9.13 5.43 -1.64
C ALA A 368 -9.92 4.20 -1.14
N VAL A 369 -9.41 2.98 -1.38
CA VAL A 369 -10.04 1.74 -0.89
C VAL A 369 -10.22 1.74 0.63
N PHE A 370 -9.29 2.32 1.37
CA PHE A 370 -9.34 2.41 2.83
C PHE A 370 -9.91 3.74 3.31
N MET A 371 -9.44 4.86 2.73
CA MET A 371 -9.78 6.20 3.22
C MET A 371 -11.25 6.57 2.98
N GLU A 372 -11.88 5.99 1.95
CA GLU A 372 -13.27 6.28 1.57
C GLU A 372 -14.28 5.26 2.13
N GLN A 373 -13.85 4.37 3.05
CA GLN A 373 -14.78 3.44 3.67
C GLN A 373 -15.77 4.15 4.59
N HIS A 374 -17.01 3.70 4.57
CA HIS A 374 -18.05 4.23 5.45
C HIS A 374 -17.66 4.06 6.93
N GLY A 375 -17.77 5.13 7.69
CA GLY A 375 -17.43 5.12 9.12
C GLY A 375 -15.95 4.94 9.43
N PHE A 376 -15.05 5.13 8.44
CA PHE A 376 -13.62 5.16 8.68
C PHE A 376 -13.20 6.53 9.22
N ASP A 377 -12.56 6.53 10.39
CA ASP A 377 -11.98 7.72 11.01
C ASP A 377 -10.49 7.45 11.29
N PRO A 378 -9.57 8.07 10.52
CA PRO A 378 -8.14 7.92 10.76
C PRO A 378 -7.74 8.36 12.18
N ALA A 379 -8.37 9.40 12.74
CA ALA A 379 -8.04 9.90 14.08
C ALA A 379 -8.39 8.89 15.19
N LYS A 380 -9.27 7.93 14.92
CA LYS A 380 -9.62 6.80 15.79
C LYS A 380 -9.01 5.47 15.35
N THR A 381 -7.99 5.52 14.50
CA THR A 381 -7.34 4.34 13.94
C THR A 381 -5.85 4.32 14.30
N LEU A 382 -5.36 3.18 14.77
CA LEU A 382 -3.93 2.91 14.93
C LEU A 382 -3.35 2.34 13.64
N LEU A 383 -2.33 2.99 13.09
CA LEU A 383 -1.58 2.51 11.92
C LEU A 383 -0.33 1.76 12.37
N ILE A 384 -0.17 0.51 11.95
CA ILE A 384 1.02 -0.30 12.20
C ILE A 384 1.65 -0.64 10.86
N VAL A 385 2.93 -0.34 10.71
CA VAL A 385 3.72 -0.67 9.50
C VAL A 385 4.84 -1.62 9.90
N ASP A 386 4.73 -2.86 9.49
CA ASP A 386 5.77 -3.87 9.69
C ASP A 386 6.78 -3.84 8.54
N GLU A 387 8.03 -4.21 8.83
CA GLU A 387 9.18 -4.07 7.93
C GLU A 387 9.30 -2.63 7.36
N ALA A 388 9.07 -1.65 8.25
CA ALA A 388 8.98 -0.24 7.91
C ALA A 388 10.25 0.33 7.25
N HIS A 389 11.40 -0.34 7.40
CA HIS A 389 12.64 0.04 6.72
C HIS A 389 12.50 0.09 5.18
N ASN A 390 11.53 -0.61 4.60
CA ASN A 390 11.23 -0.60 3.17
C ASN A 390 10.26 0.53 2.76
N LEU A 391 9.60 1.18 3.73
CA LEU A 391 8.54 2.15 3.46
C LEU A 391 8.99 3.32 2.57
N PRO A 392 10.18 3.96 2.79
CA PRO A 392 10.59 5.07 1.96
C PRO A 392 10.74 4.72 0.47
N ASP A 393 11.34 3.57 0.16
CA ASP A 393 11.54 3.15 -1.23
C ASP A 393 10.23 2.68 -1.87
N ARG A 394 9.34 2.01 -1.13
CA ARG A 394 8.01 1.61 -1.61
C ARG A 394 7.08 2.79 -1.86
N ALA A 395 7.09 3.78 -0.98
CA ALA A 395 6.30 4.99 -1.18
C ALA A 395 6.80 5.78 -2.39
N ALA A 396 8.12 5.86 -2.59
CA ALA A 396 8.72 6.50 -3.76
C ALA A 396 8.35 5.78 -5.06
N ASP A 397 8.40 4.44 -5.07
CA ASP A 397 7.95 3.62 -6.21
C ASP A 397 6.47 3.83 -6.52
N ALA A 398 5.62 3.86 -5.50
CA ALA A 398 4.18 4.06 -5.64
C ALA A 398 3.77 5.46 -6.15
N LEU A 399 4.62 6.46 -5.95
CA LEU A 399 4.43 7.82 -6.48
C LEU A 399 4.97 7.96 -7.90
N SER A 400 5.87 7.06 -8.33
CA SER A 400 6.49 7.13 -9.65
C SER A 400 5.48 6.84 -10.76
N VAL A 401 5.59 7.57 -11.85
CA VAL A 401 4.69 7.45 -13.01
C VAL A 401 5.49 7.05 -14.24
N GLU A 402 4.94 6.12 -15.01
CA GLU A 402 5.54 5.64 -16.25
C GLU A 402 4.54 5.69 -17.40
N LEU A 403 5.00 6.10 -18.58
CA LEU A 403 4.26 6.12 -19.83
C LEU A 403 5.11 5.49 -20.92
N SER A 404 4.57 4.47 -21.60
CA SER A 404 5.23 3.87 -22.76
C SER A 404 4.53 4.27 -24.07
N ALA A 405 5.32 4.42 -25.13
CA ALA A 405 4.81 4.68 -26.49
C ALA A 405 3.87 3.57 -26.98
N ALA A 406 4.15 2.31 -26.62
CA ALA A 406 3.32 1.17 -27.00
C ALA A 406 1.94 1.21 -26.32
N ASP A 407 1.88 1.50 -25.01
CA ASP A 407 0.62 1.63 -24.29
C ASP A 407 -0.19 2.82 -24.82
N LEU A 408 0.48 3.95 -25.08
CA LEU A 408 -0.18 5.15 -25.61
C LEU A 408 -0.70 4.91 -27.02
N LEU A 409 0.04 4.20 -27.87
CA LEU A 409 -0.44 3.83 -29.23
C LEU A 409 -1.72 3.00 -29.14
N PHE A 410 -1.74 1.97 -28.29
CA PHE A 410 -2.96 1.18 -28.04
C PHE A 410 -4.12 2.08 -27.58
N ALA A 411 -3.87 2.98 -26.63
CA ALA A 411 -4.91 3.87 -26.12
C ALA A 411 -5.46 4.81 -27.18
N LEU A 412 -4.60 5.37 -28.07
CA LEU A 412 -5.04 6.23 -29.16
C LEU A 412 -5.87 5.48 -30.23
N GLU A 413 -5.58 4.19 -30.49
CA GLU A 413 -6.39 3.37 -31.39
C GLU A 413 -7.80 3.13 -30.82
N GLU A 414 -7.92 2.86 -29.52
CA GLU A 414 -9.20 2.74 -28.82
C GLU A 414 -9.98 4.07 -28.85
N LEU A 415 -9.31 5.19 -28.55
CA LEU A 415 -9.94 6.51 -28.59
C LEU A 415 -10.41 6.88 -30.01
N ARG A 416 -9.62 6.55 -31.04
CA ARG A 416 -10.00 6.76 -32.45
C ARG A 416 -11.27 5.97 -32.78
N SER A 417 -11.36 4.73 -32.33
CA SER A 417 -12.53 3.87 -32.52
C SER A 417 -13.77 4.40 -31.79
N ALA A 418 -13.57 5.08 -30.64
CA ALA A 418 -14.60 5.72 -29.85
C ALA A 418 -15.00 7.13 -30.34
N GLY A 419 -14.44 7.60 -31.46
CA GLY A 419 -14.78 8.88 -32.07
C GLY A 419 -14.09 10.11 -31.46
N ALA A 420 -12.95 9.92 -30.82
CA ALA A 420 -12.20 11.04 -30.23
C ALA A 420 -11.76 12.08 -31.31
N PRO A 421 -11.70 13.38 -30.94
CA PRO A 421 -11.33 14.44 -31.87
C PRO A 421 -9.93 14.26 -32.44
N HIS A 422 -9.77 14.54 -33.74
CA HIS A 422 -8.51 14.36 -34.47
C HIS A 422 -7.33 15.13 -33.87
N HIS A 423 -7.56 16.33 -33.32
CA HIS A 423 -6.50 17.13 -32.71
C HIS A 423 -5.95 16.49 -31.43
N LEU A 424 -6.79 15.84 -30.61
CA LEU A 424 -6.33 15.06 -29.45
C LEU A 424 -5.44 13.89 -29.88
N LEU A 425 -5.89 13.15 -30.91
CA LEU A 425 -5.14 12.02 -31.45
C LEU A 425 -3.79 12.47 -32.02
N SER A 426 -3.74 13.61 -32.72
CA SER A 426 -2.52 14.16 -33.31
C SER A 426 -1.48 14.54 -32.26
N ILE A 427 -1.89 15.19 -31.15
CA ILE A 427 -0.96 15.49 -30.04
C ILE A 427 -0.45 14.19 -29.39
N GLY A 428 -1.32 13.19 -29.23
CA GLY A 428 -0.91 11.88 -28.73
C GLY A 428 0.12 11.18 -29.63
N GLU A 429 -0.03 11.29 -30.96
CA GLU A 429 0.94 10.77 -31.94
C GLU A 429 2.28 11.54 -31.90
N GLU A 430 2.25 12.84 -31.60
CA GLU A 430 3.45 13.63 -31.37
C GLU A 430 4.16 13.23 -30.08
N LEU A 431 3.39 12.98 -29.01
CA LEU A 431 3.95 12.47 -27.75
C LEU A 431 4.60 11.09 -27.92
N ILE A 432 3.99 10.17 -28.70
CA ILE A 432 4.61 8.88 -29.03
C ILE A 432 5.96 9.09 -29.71
N ARG A 433 6.03 9.96 -30.72
CA ARG A 433 7.29 10.26 -31.42
C ARG A 433 8.35 10.83 -30.48
N CYS A 434 7.95 11.72 -29.58
CA CYS A 434 8.84 12.27 -28.55
C CYS A 434 9.39 11.16 -27.65
N LEU A 435 8.53 10.24 -27.18
CA LEU A 435 8.94 9.11 -26.33
C LEU A 435 9.92 8.17 -27.06
N GLU A 436 9.70 7.88 -28.34
CA GLU A 436 10.56 6.99 -29.15
C GLU A 436 11.97 7.58 -29.40
N LEU A 437 12.13 8.89 -29.33
CA LEU A 437 13.41 9.57 -29.46
C LEU A 437 14.25 9.60 -28.19
N LEU A 438 13.70 9.20 -27.05
CA LEU A 438 14.41 9.20 -25.77
C LEU A 438 15.52 8.14 -25.76
N THR A 439 16.68 8.52 -25.24
CA THR A 439 17.81 7.60 -25.07
C THR A 439 17.59 6.72 -23.84
N ALA A 440 17.67 5.41 -24.05
CA ALA A 440 17.48 4.44 -22.95
C ALA A 440 18.58 4.53 -21.89
N ASN A 441 18.16 4.38 -20.61
CA ASN A 441 19.00 4.44 -19.42
C ASN A 441 19.66 5.80 -19.15
N GLU A 442 19.13 6.87 -19.71
CA GLU A 442 19.64 8.23 -19.52
C GLU A 442 18.57 9.17 -18.95
N PRO A 443 18.95 10.16 -18.10
CA PRO A 443 18.09 11.26 -17.72
C PRO A 443 17.69 12.12 -18.92
N LEU A 444 16.49 12.72 -18.87
CA LEU A 444 16.05 13.67 -19.90
C LEU A 444 16.87 14.96 -19.81
N HIS A 445 17.32 15.43 -20.95
CA HIS A 445 17.86 16.77 -21.08
C HIS A 445 16.76 17.83 -20.94
N SER A 446 17.11 19.06 -20.54
CA SER A 446 16.17 20.16 -20.30
C SER A 446 15.22 20.41 -21.48
N ASP A 447 15.72 20.36 -22.71
CA ASP A 447 14.93 20.62 -23.90
C ASP A 447 13.89 19.52 -24.15
N ALA A 448 14.29 18.24 -24.01
CA ALA A 448 13.38 17.11 -24.12
C ALA A 448 12.34 17.08 -22.98
N LEU A 449 12.74 17.52 -21.77
CA LEU A 449 11.81 17.66 -20.64
C LEU A 449 10.75 18.73 -20.92
N CYS A 450 11.14 19.92 -21.40
CA CYS A 450 10.22 20.99 -21.72
C CYS A 450 9.26 20.58 -22.86
N GLU A 451 9.78 19.99 -23.95
CA GLU A 451 8.97 19.52 -25.07
C GLU A 451 7.95 18.47 -24.61
N THR A 452 8.38 17.49 -23.81
CA THR A 452 7.49 16.46 -23.29
C THR A 452 6.42 17.04 -22.36
N LEU A 453 6.80 18.00 -21.50
CA LEU A 453 5.85 18.69 -20.62
C LEU A 453 4.80 19.44 -21.41
N ASP A 454 5.23 20.25 -22.40
CA ASP A 454 4.31 21.02 -23.25
C ASP A 454 3.31 20.09 -23.97
N LEU A 455 3.77 18.98 -24.53
CA LEU A 455 2.91 17.97 -25.16
C LEU A 455 1.94 17.31 -24.18
N CYS A 456 2.38 16.98 -22.98
CA CYS A 456 1.53 16.42 -21.93
C CYS A 456 0.48 17.41 -21.45
N GLU A 457 0.82 18.70 -21.30
CA GLU A 457 -0.11 19.75 -20.93
C GLU A 457 -1.14 20.04 -22.04
N ASP A 458 -0.70 20.09 -23.31
CA ASP A 458 -1.58 20.26 -24.44
C ASP A 458 -2.54 19.07 -24.59
N PHE A 459 -2.03 17.84 -24.48
CA PHE A 459 -2.86 16.64 -24.45
C PHE A 459 -3.89 16.70 -23.32
N THR A 460 -3.47 17.06 -22.11
CA THR A 460 -4.32 17.18 -20.94
C THR A 460 -5.44 18.20 -21.15
N ARG A 461 -5.12 19.35 -21.77
CA ARG A 461 -6.09 20.41 -22.09
C ARG A 461 -7.13 19.88 -23.08
N GLN A 462 -6.67 19.27 -24.17
CA GLN A 462 -7.56 18.73 -25.18
C GLN A 462 -8.38 17.54 -24.69
N LEU A 463 -7.81 16.70 -23.83
CA LEU A 463 -8.52 15.56 -23.24
C LEU A 463 -9.70 16.01 -22.36
N LYS A 464 -9.55 17.10 -21.62
CA LYS A 464 -10.64 17.67 -20.80
C LYS A 464 -11.80 18.19 -21.62
N ASP A 465 -11.52 18.73 -22.82
CA ASP A 465 -12.51 19.30 -23.74
C ASP A 465 -13.01 18.28 -24.77
N ALA A 466 -12.41 17.08 -24.83
CA ALA A 466 -12.75 16.07 -25.80
C ALA A 466 -14.02 15.30 -25.46
N HIS A 467 -14.88 15.13 -26.45
CA HIS A 467 -16.06 14.30 -26.38
C HIS A 467 -15.83 13.04 -27.21
N PHE A 468 -15.91 11.87 -26.60
CA PHE A 468 -15.86 10.55 -27.23
C PHE A 468 -16.60 9.52 -26.37
N ASP A 469 -16.93 8.38 -26.95
CA ASP A 469 -17.68 7.32 -26.26
C ASP A 469 -16.80 6.58 -25.23
N TYR A 470 -16.82 7.05 -24.01
CA TYR A 470 -16.13 6.41 -22.87
C TYR A 470 -16.70 5.00 -22.56
N ALA A 471 -17.94 4.71 -22.92
CA ALA A 471 -18.56 3.40 -22.59
C ALA A 471 -18.05 2.28 -23.50
N THR A 472 -17.66 2.61 -24.73
CA THR A 472 -17.09 1.65 -25.68
C THR A 472 -15.57 1.56 -25.62
N THR A 473 -14.90 2.56 -24.98
CA THR A 473 -13.44 2.58 -24.85
C THR A 473 -12.98 1.57 -23.78
N ALA A 474 -11.92 0.82 -24.08
CA ALA A 474 -11.33 -0.12 -23.13
C ALA A 474 -10.87 0.59 -21.85
N PRO A 475 -11.20 0.10 -20.65
CA PRO A 475 -10.81 0.72 -19.37
C PRO A 475 -9.30 0.98 -19.25
N PHE A 476 -8.48 0.04 -19.72
CA PHE A 476 -7.03 0.17 -19.75
C PHE A 476 -6.55 1.37 -20.60
N ALA A 477 -7.21 1.62 -21.73
CA ALA A 477 -6.91 2.77 -22.59
C ALA A 477 -7.25 4.09 -21.87
N ILE A 478 -8.38 4.13 -21.17
CA ILE A 478 -8.78 5.29 -20.35
C ILE A 478 -7.74 5.53 -19.26
N ASP A 479 -7.29 4.50 -18.56
CA ASP A 479 -6.27 4.61 -17.50
C ASP A 479 -4.95 5.18 -18.06
N ILE A 480 -4.54 4.77 -19.26
CA ILE A 480 -3.32 5.28 -19.91
C ILE A 480 -3.45 6.77 -20.22
N VAL A 481 -4.52 7.21 -20.88
CA VAL A 481 -4.65 8.62 -21.27
C VAL A 481 -4.82 9.54 -20.07
N TRP A 482 -5.46 9.09 -19.01
CA TRP A 482 -5.59 9.87 -17.75
C TRP A 482 -4.35 9.79 -16.85
N ARG A 483 -3.38 8.96 -17.18
CA ARG A 483 -2.03 8.99 -16.57
C ARG A 483 -1.18 10.14 -17.11
N ILE A 484 -1.49 10.67 -18.31
CA ILE A 484 -0.76 11.79 -18.90
C ILE A 484 -0.90 13.08 -18.06
N PRO A 485 -2.09 13.48 -17.59
CA PRO A 485 -2.23 14.58 -16.62
C PRO A 485 -1.39 14.42 -15.35
N ASP A 486 -1.33 13.21 -14.78
CA ASP A 486 -0.50 12.92 -13.60
C ASP A 486 0.99 13.07 -13.95
N LEU A 487 1.40 12.58 -15.14
CA LEU A 487 2.75 12.73 -15.62
C LEU A 487 3.11 14.20 -15.85
N ALA A 488 2.25 15.00 -16.49
CA ALA A 488 2.43 16.44 -16.67
C ALA A 488 2.63 17.17 -15.34
N GLN A 489 1.82 16.85 -14.35
CA GLN A 489 1.98 17.40 -13.00
C GLN A 489 3.34 17.07 -12.41
N ARG A 490 3.82 15.81 -12.56
CA ARG A 490 5.14 15.40 -12.05
C ARG A 490 6.27 16.08 -12.80
N LEU A 491 6.19 16.18 -14.14
CA LEU A 491 7.20 16.83 -14.96
C LEU A 491 7.37 18.33 -14.62
N ALA A 492 6.32 18.97 -14.13
CA ALA A 492 6.35 20.37 -13.67
C ALA A 492 6.93 20.54 -12.24
N GLU A 493 7.11 19.44 -11.48
CA GLU A 493 7.68 19.51 -10.13
C GLU A 493 9.21 19.72 -10.17
N PRO A 494 9.80 20.29 -9.10
CA PRO A 494 11.23 20.54 -9.07
C PRO A 494 12.08 19.26 -9.18
N ALA A 495 13.12 19.29 -10.00
CA ALA A 495 14.03 18.15 -10.27
C ALA A 495 14.74 17.58 -9.03
N HIS A 496 14.79 18.30 -7.90
CA HIS A 496 15.39 17.77 -6.67
C HIS A 496 14.56 16.69 -5.95
N GLN A 497 13.31 16.46 -6.40
CA GLN A 497 12.45 15.39 -5.87
C GLN A 497 12.25 14.26 -6.87
N TRP A 498 12.53 14.52 -8.15
CA TRP A 498 12.21 13.62 -9.25
C TRP A 498 13.38 13.39 -10.20
N LEU A 499 13.51 12.17 -10.68
CA LEU A 499 14.35 11.83 -11.83
C LEU A 499 13.42 11.58 -13.03
N TYR A 500 13.59 12.39 -14.06
CA TYR A 500 12.91 12.21 -15.35
C TYR A 500 13.88 11.51 -16.30
N TRP A 501 13.57 10.30 -16.69
CA TRP A 501 14.51 9.46 -17.44
C TRP A 501 13.77 8.42 -18.28
N SER A 502 14.46 7.81 -19.22
CA SER A 502 13.98 6.72 -20.05
C SER A 502 14.58 5.39 -19.57
N PRO A 503 13.82 4.49 -18.91
CA PRO A 503 14.32 3.17 -18.51
C PRO A 503 14.57 2.24 -19.70
N SER A 504 13.82 2.43 -20.81
CA SER A 504 13.92 1.66 -22.05
C SER A 504 13.46 2.52 -23.22
N ILE A 505 13.85 2.15 -24.46
CA ILE A 505 13.42 2.86 -25.67
C ILE A 505 11.89 3.01 -25.70
N GLY A 506 11.40 4.20 -25.96
CA GLY A 506 9.97 4.51 -26.04
C GLY A 506 9.25 4.57 -24.70
N THR A 507 9.98 4.64 -23.57
CA THR A 507 9.38 4.71 -22.24
C THR A 507 9.92 5.93 -21.49
N LEU A 508 9.03 6.72 -20.94
CA LEU A 508 9.36 7.81 -20.01
C LEU A 508 8.92 7.43 -18.60
N ARG A 509 9.80 7.65 -17.64
CA ARG A 509 9.48 7.47 -16.21
C ARG A 509 9.87 8.72 -15.42
N ALA A 510 8.90 9.23 -14.65
CA ALA A 510 9.12 10.17 -13.57
C ALA A 510 9.30 9.35 -12.28
N THR A 511 10.54 9.21 -11.82
CA THR A 511 10.87 8.44 -10.61
C THR A 511 10.95 9.37 -9.42
N CYS A 512 10.14 9.12 -8.39
CA CYS A 512 10.24 9.85 -7.13
C CYS A 512 11.53 9.44 -6.39
N LEU A 513 12.39 10.40 -6.09
CA LEU A 513 13.65 10.19 -5.37
C LEU A 513 13.50 10.36 -3.86
N ASN A 514 12.50 11.15 -3.44
CA ASN A 514 12.24 11.45 -2.04
C ASN A 514 10.73 11.54 -1.76
N ALA A 515 10.20 10.54 -1.08
CA ALA A 515 8.77 10.46 -0.68
C ALA A 515 8.51 10.93 0.76
N SER A 516 9.46 11.60 1.41
CA SER A 516 9.39 11.92 2.85
C SER A 516 8.14 12.72 3.23
N ASN A 517 7.83 13.79 2.49
CA ASN A 517 6.63 14.60 2.72
C ASN A 517 5.35 13.78 2.55
N TRP A 518 5.28 12.97 1.50
CA TRP A 518 4.14 12.11 1.25
C TRP A 518 3.90 11.11 2.37
N ILE A 519 4.96 10.45 2.88
CA ILE A 519 4.85 9.52 4.00
C ILE A 519 4.35 10.24 5.25
N ALA A 520 4.91 11.41 5.56
CA ALA A 520 4.46 12.22 6.69
C ALA A 520 2.98 12.60 6.56
N ASP A 521 2.53 13.04 5.38
CA ASP A 521 1.13 13.41 5.11
C ASP A 521 0.20 12.19 5.18
N CYS A 522 0.67 11.01 4.79
CA CYS A 522 -0.10 9.77 4.91
C CYS A 522 -0.27 9.33 6.37
N VAL A 523 0.74 9.53 7.21
CA VAL A 523 0.74 9.10 8.62
C VAL A 523 0.03 10.10 9.53
N ALA A 524 0.15 11.40 9.27
CA ALA A 524 -0.35 12.48 10.12
C ALA A 524 -1.84 12.40 10.51
N PRO A 525 -2.79 11.97 9.63
CA PRO A 525 -4.21 11.88 9.98
C PRO A 525 -4.53 10.82 11.03
N PHE A 526 -3.71 9.77 11.17
CA PHE A 526 -3.97 8.67 12.09
C PHE A 526 -3.86 9.09 13.55
N GLY A 527 -4.69 8.51 14.41
CA GLY A 527 -4.67 8.76 15.85
C GLY A 527 -3.38 8.33 16.52
N GLY A 528 -2.75 7.29 16.00
CA GLY A 528 -1.44 6.80 16.37
C GLY A 528 -0.80 5.98 15.25
N SER A 529 0.53 5.88 15.25
CA SER A 529 1.24 5.03 14.30
C SER A 529 2.47 4.37 14.92
N ILE A 530 2.74 3.13 14.51
CA ILE A 530 3.91 2.35 14.91
C ILE A 530 4.61 1.88 13.65
N LEU A 531 5.81 2.40 13.39
CA LEU A 531 6.67 1.97 12.29
C LEU A 531 7.72 1.02 12.86
N MET A 532 7.56 -0.30 12.63
CA MET A 532 8.42 -1.29 13.25
C MET A 532 9.29 -2.04 12.25
N SER A 533 10.52 -2.36 12.68
CA SER A 533 11.44 -3.19 11.92
C SER A 533 12.52 -3.80 12.81
N ALA A 534 13.28 -4.74 12.26
CA ALA A 534 14.52 -5.23 12.86
C ALA A 534 15.74 -4.33 12.54
N THR A 535 15.63 -3.43 11.57
CA THR A 535 16.75 -2.70 10.97
C THR A 535 16.36 -1.29 10.54
N LEU A 536 15.95 -0.44 11.49
CA LEU A 536 15.69 0.99 11.23
C LEU A 536 16.98 1.82 11.25
N ALA A 537 18.00 1.33 11.95
CA ALA A 537 19.27 2.06 12.05
C ALA A 537 19.92 2.32 10.65
N PRO A 538 20.58 3.49 10.44
CA PRO A 538 20.66 4.64 11.34
C PRO A 538 19.31 5.37 11.48
N ILE A 539 18.82 5.50 12.71
CA ILE A 539 17.48 6.01 13.02
C ILE A 539 17.24 7.41 12.45
N GLN A 540 18.26 8.27 12.49
CA GLN A 540 18.14 9.64 11.97
C GLN A 540 17.89 9.64 10.45
N ASN A 541 18.62 8.83 9.69
CA ASN A 541 18.43 8.68 8.25
C ASN A 541 17.02 8.14 7.93
N PHE A 542 16.57 7.10 8.65
CA PHE A 542 15.22 6.56 8.47
C PHE A 542 14.13 7.60 8.77
N ARG A 543 14.29 8.35 9.87
CA ARG A 543 13.36 9.40 10.29
C ARG A 543 13.24 10.50 9.21
N GLU A 544 14.36 10.99 8.68
CA GLU A 544 14.40 12.00 7.62
C GLU A 544 13.75 11.49 6.33
N ARG A 545 14.03 10.25 5.93
CA ARG A 545 13.41 9.60 4.76
C ARG A 545 11.91 9.38 4.89
N CYS A 546 11.37 9.36 6.11
CA CYS A 546 9.93 9.29 6.40
C CYS A 546 9.30 10.67 6.65
N GLY A 547 10.05 11.78 6.58
CA GLY A 547 9.56 13.12 6.88
C GLY A 547 9.17 13.32 8.35
N LEU A 548 9.74 12.51 9.25
CA LEU A 548 9.48 12.56 10.67
C LEU A 548 10.56 13.37 11.40
N THR A 549 10.16 14.07 12.45
CA THR A 549 11.06 14.88 13.29
C THR A 549 11.18 14.28 14.68
N PRO A 550 12.23 14.59 15.46
CA PRO A 550 12.33 14.17 16.85
C PRO A 550 11.15 14.61 17.73
N GLY A 551 10.46 15.69 17.35
CA GLY A 551 9.30 16.20 18.09
C GLY A 551 8.00 15.46 17.82
N ASN A 552 7.88 14.73 16.70
CA ASN A 552 6.65 14.01 16.32
C ASN A 552 6.81 12.49 16.28
N ALA A 553 8.02 11.95 16.49
CA ALA A 553 8.29 10.52 16.48
C ALA A 553 9.24 10.11 17.63
N THR A 554 8.76 9.22 18.48
CA THR A 554 9.53 8.66 19.63
C THR A 554 10.10 7.30 19.25
N LEU A 555 11.30 6.98 19.75
CA LEU A 555 11.99 5.72 19.52
C LEU A 555 11.71 4.73 20.66
N ALA A 556 11.32 3.51 20.32
CA ALA A 556 11.23 2.36 21.21
C ALA A 556 12.23 1.29 20.75
N LEU A 557 13.17 0.93 21.61
CA LEU A 557 14.21 -0.06 21.30
C LEU A 557 13.96 -1.34 22.09
N GLY A 558 13.92 -2.48 21.39
CA GLY A 558 13.92 -3.80 21.99
C GLY A 558 15.33 -4.36 22.03
N HIS A 559 15.83 -4.60 23.23
CA HIS A 559 17.14 -5.20 23.48
C HIS A 559 17.00 -6.70 23.74
N ALA A 560 17.81 -7.51 23.08
CA ALA A 560 17.83 -8.97 23.22
C ALA A 560 19.20 -9.42 23.76
N PRO A 561 19.43 -9.42 25.09
CA PRO A 561 20.73 -9.72 25.69
C PRO A 561 21.27 -11.11 25.26
N TRP A 562 20.39 -12.07 25.06
CA TRP A 562 20.75 -13.41 24.62
C TRP A 562 21.40 -13.48 23.22
N ARG A 563 21.37 -12.38 22.43
CA ARG A 563 22.03 -12.30 21.12
C ARG A 563 23.49 -11.85 21.20
N GLU A 564 23.90 -11.21 22.26
CA GLU A 564 25.27 -10.65 22.39
C GLU A 564 26.34 -11.71 22.22
N ASP A 565 26.12 -12.91 22.75
CA ASP A 565 27.04 -14.06 22.66
C ASP A 565 26.59 -15.15 21.65
N ALA A 566 25.60 -14.84 20.82
CA ALA A 566 25.02 -15.81 19.89
C ALA A 566 25.84 -16.00 18.60
N TYR A 567 26.70 -15.01 18.29
CA TYR A 567 27.51 -15.02 17.08
C TYR A 567 29.00 -14.99 17.38
N ASP A 568 29.72 -15.96 16.79
CA ASP A 568 31.19 -15.95 16.67
C ASP A 568 31.53 -15.42 15.29
N VAL A 569 32.06 -14.21 15.21
CA VAL A 569 32.24 -13.48 13.96
C VAL A 569 33.71 -13.42 13.54
N ALA A 570 33.99 -13.64 12.27
CA ALA A 570 35.30 -13.36 11.69
C ALA A 570 35.16 -12.50 10.42
N ILE A 571 36.11 -11.58 10.22
CA ILE A 571 36.22 -10.73 9.04
C ILE A 571 37.41 -11.19 8.21
N ASP A 572 37.12 -11.79 7.05
CA ASP A 572 38.12 -12.30 6.13
C ASP A 572 38.59 -11.24 5.15
N THR A 573 39.80 -10.78 5.30
CA THR A 573 40.39 -9.70 4.49
C THR A 573 41.24 -10.21 3.31
N ARG A 574 41.38 -11.54 3.13
CA ARG A 574 42.17 -12.15 2.05
C ARG A 574 41.63 -11.85 0.65
N VAL A 575 40.35 -11.51 0.51
CA VAL A 575 39.69 -11.36 -0.78
C VAL A 575 39.15 -9.95 -1.03
N ASP A 576 39.16 -9.57 -2.30
CA ASP A 576 38.51 -8.36 -2.79
C ASP A 576 37.28 -8.74 -3.63
N THR A 577 36.09 -8.58 -3.05
CA THR A 577 34.81 -8.96 -3.64
C THR A 577 34.22 -7.90 -4.59
N ARG A 578 34.96 -6.82 -4.93
CA ARG A 578 34.53 -5.81 -5.91
C ARG A 578 34.39 -6.43 -7.30
N TYR A 579 33.40 -6.04 -8.06
CA TYR A 579 33.07 -6.56 -9.38
C TYR A 579 34.30 -6.71 -10.31
N LYS A 580 35.16 -5.68 -10.39
CA LYS A 580 36.35 -5.65 -11.26
C LYS A 580 37.53 -6.48 -10.73
N GLN A 581 37.46 -7.06 -9.55
CA GLN A 581 38.57 -7.78 -8.91
C GLN A 581 38.23 -9.20 -8.49
N ARG A 582 36.93 -9.49 -8.24
CA ARG A 582 36.45 -10.71 -7.60
C ARG A 582 36.82 -12.02 -8.32
N ASP A 583 36.98 -11.96 -9.66
CA ASP A 583 37.37 -13.08 -10.49
C ASP A 583 38.75 -13.67 -10.11
N LYS A 584 39.67 -12.83 -9.64
CA LYS A 584 40.99 -13.25 -9.14
C LYS A 584 40.92 -14.05 -7.85
N TYR A 585 39.81 -14.00 -7.14
CA TYR A 585 39.62 -14.59 -5.83
C TYR A 585 38.57 -15.71 -5.80
N TYR A 586 38.05 -16.17 -6.95
CA TYR A 586 37.07 -17.26 -7.02
C TYR A 586 37.61 -18.53 -6.41
N GLU A 587 38.85 -18.90 -6.70
CA GLU A 587 39.47 -20.08 -6.12
C GLU A 587 39.64 -19.97 -4.60
N THR A 588 40.10 -18.82 -4.09
CA THR A 588 40.22 -18.57 -2.64
C THR A 588 38.86 -18.67 -1.96
N THR A 589 37.81 -18.06 -2.55
CA THR A 589 36.43 -18.14 -2.03
C THR A 589 35.91 -19.60 -2.02
N ALA A 590 36.14 -20.35 -3.09
CA ALA A 590 35.74 -21.77 -3.18
C ALA A 590 36.47 -22.62 -2.14
N ARG A 591 37.77 -22.43 -1.96
CA ARG A 591 38.56 -23.14 -0.90
C ARG A 591 38.08 -22.79 0.49
N THR A 592 37.73 -21.52 0.72
CA THR A 592 37.14 -21.09 2.00
C THR A 592 35.82 -21.79 2.26
N ILE A 593 34.92 -21.88 1.28
CA ILE A 593 33.63 -22.57 1.43
C ILE A 593 33.88 -24.09 1.68
N ALA A 594 34.84 -24.72 0.99
CA ALA A 594 35.18 -26.12 1.24
C ALA A 594 35.64 -26.33 2.69
N ALA A 595 36.48 -25.43 3.21
CA ALA A 595 36.93 -25.51 4.61
C ALA A 595 35.76 -25.33 5.61
N LEU A 596 34.78 -24.46 5.30
CA LEU A 596 33.57 -24.31 6.12
C LEU A 596 32.72 -25.59 6.11
N ILE A 597 32.52 -26.23 4.95
CA ILE A 597 31.80 -27.50 4.79
C ILE A 597 32.45 -28.60 5.65
N ASP A 598 33.77 -28.71 5.60
CA ASP A 598 34.53 -29.70 6.36
C ASP A 598 34.37 -29.57 7.89
N GLN A 599 34.08 -28.35 8.36
CA GLN A 599 33.85 -28.05 9.79
C GLN A 599 32.36 -28.13 10.20
N SER A 600 31.45 -28.35 9.27
CA SER A 600 29.99 -28.43 9.52
C SER A 600 29.40 -29.78 9.02
N PRO A 601 29.89 -30.92 9.51
CA PRO A 601 29.45 -32.23 9.01
C PRO A 601 27.97 -32.45 9.33
N GLY A 602 27.16 -32.68 8.28
CA GLY A 602 25.72 -32.96 8.41
C GLY A 602 24.81 -31.73 8.63
N VAL A 603 25.38 -30.54 8.74
CA VAL A 603 24.62 -29.26 8.78
C VAL A 603 25.10 -28.39 7.61
N PRO A 604 24.23 -27.94 6.70
CA PRO A 604 24.65 -27.16 5.56
C PRO A 604 25.22 -25.82 5.97
N VAL A 605 26.24 -25.34 5.25
CA VAL A 605 26.76 -23.97 5.37
C VAL A 605 25.88 -23.03 4.54
N ALA A 606 25.36 -21.95 5.14
CA ALA A 606 24.65 -20.91 4.40
C ALA A 606 25.65 -19.90 3.82
N VAL A 607 25.66 -19.73 2.50
CA VAL A 607 26.53 -18.77 1.81
C VAL A 607 25.71 -17.73 1.07
N PHE A 608 25.85 -16.46 1.47
CA PHE A 608 25.10 -15.36 0.90
C PHE A 608 25.94 -14.57 -0.12
N PHE A 609 25.43 -14.46 -1.34
CA PHE A 609 26.08 -13.78 -2.46
C PHE A 609 25.37 -12.50 -2.86
N ALA A 610 26.10 -11.57 -3.50
CA ALA A 610 25.54 -10.34 -4.05
C ALA A 610 24.74 -10.56 -5.36
N SER A 611 24.93 -11.67 -6.07
CA SER A 611 24.22 -11.97 -7.32
C SER A 611 24.28 -13.45 -7.67
N TYR A 612 23.31 -13.91 -8.47
CA TYR A 612 23.26 -15.27 -9.00
C TYR A 612 24.51 -15.65 -9.80
N LEU A 613 24.96 -14.76 -10.69
CA LEU A 613 26.16 -15.02 -11.50
C LEU A 613 27.40 -15.24 -10.64
N TYR A 614 27.51 -14.52 -9.52
CA TYR A 614 28.63 -14.72 -8.60
C TYR A 614 28.52 -16.08 -7.90
N ALA A 615 27.32 -16.46 -7.43
CA ALA A 615 27.07 -17.76 -6.81
C ALA A 615 27.36 -18.92 -7.79
N GLU A 616 26.91 -18.83 -9.04
CA GLU A 616 27.14 -19.86 -10.07
C GLU A 616 28.62 -20.01 -10.41
N ASN A 617 29.38 -18.91 -10.55
CA ASN A 617 30.80 -18.98 -10.77
C ASN A 617 31.55 -19.66 -9.61
N ILE A 618 31.23 -19.30 -8.37
CA ILE A 618 31.84 -19.94 -7.20
C ILE A 618 31.45 -21.42 -7.10
N LYS A 619 30.19 -21.77 -7.43
CA LYS A 619 29.75 -23.16 -7.49
C LYS A 619 30.63 -23.98 -8.43
N ALA A 620 30.90 -23.49 -9.66
CA ALA A 620 31.74 -24.20 -10.62
C ALA A 620 33.15 -24.41 -10.10
N TYR A 621 33.75 -23.43 -9.43
CA TYR A 621 35.08 -23.60 -8.80
C TYR A 621 35.06 -24.60 -7.62
N LEU A 622 34.00 -24.56 -6.82
CA LEU A 622 33.86 -25.45 -5.67
C LEU A 622 33.62 -26.93 -6.11
N GLU A 623 32.81 -27.15 -7.14
CA GLU A 623 32.60 -28.47 -7.74
C GLU A 623 33.88 -29.05 -8.36
N ALA A 624 34.72 -28.21 -8.93
CA ALA A 624 36.03 -28.63 -9.43
C ALA A 624 37.02 -28.98 -8.31
N LEU A 625 36.96 -28.27 -7.16
CA LEU A 625 37.81 -28.55 -5.98
C LEU A 625 37.31 -29.73 -5.14
N ASN A 626 36.01 -29.85 -4.96
CA ASN A 626 35.36 -30.89 -4.16
C ASN A 626 34.13 -31.44 -4.91
N PRO A 627 34.33 -32.41 -5.84
CA PRO A 627 33.22 -32.98 -6.63
C PRO A 627 32.18 -33.74 -5.80
N ALA A 628 32.47 -34.05 -4.55
CA ALA A 628 31.56 -34.75 -3.66
C ALA A 628 30.62 -33.81 -2.90
N ALA A 629 30.90 -32.50 -2.87
CA ALA A 629 30.10 -31.54 -2.17
C ALA A 629 28.73 -31.32 -2.85
N ARG A 630 27.66 -31.41 -2.09
CA ARG A 630 26.28 -31.22 -2.53
C ARG A 630 25.90 -29.75 -2.35
N ILE A 631 25.93 -29.01 -3.44
CA ILE A 631 25.69 -27.58 -3.44
C ILE A 631 24.28 -27.30 -4.00
N GLN A 632 23.44 -26.62 -3.23
CA GLN A 632 22.14 -26.14 -3.69
C GLN A 632 22.18 -24.61 -3.84
N VAL A 633 21.77 -24.14 -5.02
CA VAL A 633 21.63 -22.70 -5.30
C VAL A 633 20.14 -22.36 -5.37
N GLN A 634 19.71 -21.29 -4.72
CA GLN A 634 18.31 -20.87 -4.75
C GLN A 634 17.79 -20.72 -6.19
N PRO A 635 16.63 -21.27 -6.55
CA PRO A 635 16.02 -21.11 -7.87
C PRO A 635 15.49 -19.69 -8.08
N ARG A 636 15.21 -19.32 -9.34
CA ARG A 636 14.63 -18.03 -9.73
C ARG A 636 13.16 -18.22 -10.05
N GLY A 637 12.33 -17.20 -9.72
CA GLY A 637 10.97 -17.08 -10.24
C GLY A 637 9.97 -18.12 -9.71
N VAL A 638 10.25 -18.76 -8.57
CA VAL A 638 9.33 -19.70 -7.92
C VAL A 638 8.48 -19.04 -6.86
N ASP A 639 7.31 -19.60 -6.62
CA ASP A 639 6.40 -19.10 -5.60
C ASP A 639 6.89 -19.39 -4.16
N LEU A 640 6.19 -18.84 -3.16
CA LEU A 640 6.62 -18.92 -1.76
C LEU A 640 6.58 -20.36 -1.21
N ALA A 641 5.60 -21.16 -1.60
CA ALA A 641 5.46 -22.56 -1.14
C ALA A 641 6.59 -23.42 -1.70
N GLU A 642 6.95 -23.20 -2.95
CA GLU A 642 8.11 -23.84 -3.59
C GLU A 642 9.42 -23.39 -2.95
N GLN A 643 9.53 -22.09 -2.56
CA GLN A 643 10.69 -21.59 -1.82
C GLN A 643 10.86 -22.28 -0.48
N GLU A 644 9.79 -22.42 0.28
CA GLU A 644 9.83 -23.14 1.58
C GLU A 644 10.21 -24.61 1.41
N THR A 645 9.64 -25.26 0.41
CA THR A 645 9.95 -26.67 0.09
C THR A 645 11.42 -26.84 -0.30
N PHE A 646 11.93 -25.92 -1.14
CA PHE A 646 13.34 -25.91 -1.54
C PHE A 646 14.28 -25.80 -0.33
N ILE A 647 14.02 -24.85 0.58
CA ILE A 647 14.84 -24.66 1.78
C ILE A 647 14.82 -25.90 2.66
N ASP A 648 13.65 -26.53 2.90
CA ASP A 648 13.55 -27.73 3.71
C ASP A 648 14.33 -28.90 3.09
N GLN A 649 14.26 -29.08 1.78
CA GLN A 649 15.03 -30.11 1.07
C GLN A 649 16.54 -29.80 1.11
N ALA A 650 16.93 -28.54 0.88
CA ALA A 650 18.33 -28.16 0.91
C ALA A 650 18.96 -28.33 2.29
N LEU A 651 18.23 -28.01 3.36
CA LEU A 651 18.69 -28.20 4.75
C LEU A 651 18.89 -29.69 5.13
N LEU A 652 18.23 -30.60 4.43
CA LEU A 652 18.37 -32.07 4.65
C LEU A 652 19.44 -32.70 3.77
N MET A 653 19.69 -32.18 2.56
CA MET A 653 20.44 -32.86 1.52
C MET A 653 21.73 -32.17 1.12
N ALA A 654 21.87 -30.86 1.35
CA ALA A 654 23.01 -30.08 0.91
C ALA A 654 24.12 -30.03 1.97
N ASP A 655 25.37 -29.85 1.51
CA ASP A 655 26.51 -29.48 2.34
C ASP A 655 26.72 -27.97 2.34
N ALA A 656 26.28 -27.27 1.25
CA ALA A 656 26.23 -25.82 1.17
C ALA A 656 24.95 -25.33 0.48
N LEU A 657 24.33 -24.28 1.06
CA LEU A 657 23.18 -23.59 0.53
C LEU A 657 23.57 -22.18 0.10
N PHE A 658 23.50 -21.92 -1.21
CA PHE A 658 23.84 -20.61 -1.81
C PHE A 658 22.59 -19.75 -1.96
N LEU A 659 22.57 -18.62 -1.26
CA LEU A 659 21.47 -17.67 -1.20
C LEU A 659 21.91 -16.30 -1.74
N ILE A 660 20.98 -15.51 -2.25
CA ILE A 660 21.25 -14.18 -2.77
C ILE A 660 20.73 -13.13 -1.80
N LEU A 661 21.59 -12.20 -1.40
CA LEU A 661 21.21 -11.07 -0.54
C LEU A 661 20.15 -10.20 -1.21
N GLY A 662 19.14 -9.80 -0.46
CA GLY A 662 18.01 -9.03 -0.99
C GLY A 662 16.93 -9.87 -1.67
N SER A 663 17.09 -11.21 -1.70
CA SER A 663 16.06 -12.12 -2.23
C SER A 663 15.05 -12.53 -1.17
N SER A 664 13.87 -12.99 -1.63
CA SER A 664 12.85 -13.56 -0.74
C SER A 664 13.36 -14.74 0.10
N TYR A 665 14.33 -15.50 -0.39
CA TYR A 665 14.96 -16.58 0.37
C TYR A 665 15.80 -16.09 1.54
N ALA A 666 16.56 -15.03 1.33
CA ALA A 666 17.40 -14.44 2.38
C ALA A 666 16.57 -13.59 3.37
N GLU A 667 15.43 -13.02 2.93
CA GLU A 667 14.63 -12.08 3.71
C GLU A 667 13.22 -12.56 4.07
N GLY A 668 12.70 -13.62 3.42
CA GLY A 668 11.30 -14.05 3.53
C GLY A 668 11.08 -15.40 4.19
N VAL A 669 12.01 -16.35 4.05
CA VAL A 669 11.82 -17.71 4.53
C VAL A 669 12.41 -17.90 5.94
N ASP A 670 11.55 -18.22 6.90
CA ASP A 670 11.91 -18.31 8.33
C ASP A 670 12.35 -19.72 8.78
N LYS A 671 12.99 -20.49 7.90
CA LYS A 671 13.34 -21.89 8.17
C LYS A 671 14.82 -22.14 8.50
N LEU A 672 15.65 -21.10 8.45
CA LEU A 672 17.10 -21.24 8.70
C LEU A 672 17.45 -21.22 10.19
N GLY A 673 16.61 -20.63 11.05
CA GLY A 673 16.88 -20.40 12.47
C GLY A 673 17.20 -21.66 13.26
N GLY A 674 18.42 -21.73 13.83
CA GLY A 674 18.91 -22.87 14.61
C GLY A 674 19.17 -24.15 13.79
N ARG A 675 19.16 -24.06 12.45
CA ARG A 675 19.44 -25.17 11.53
C ARG A 675 20.71 -24.92 10.69
N ILE A 676 21.39 -23.80 10.94
CA ILE A 676 22.65 -23.38 10.31
C ILE A 676 23.63 -23.06 11.43
N ASP A 677 24.77 -23.73 11.44
CA ASP A 677 25.84 -23.51 12.41
C ASP A 677 26.88 -22.50 11.89
N ILE A 678 27.09 -22.49 10.57
CA ILE A 678 28.05 -21.63 9.90
C ILE A 678 27.40 -20.87 8.74
N ALA A 679 27.53 -19.55 8.77
CA ALA A 679 27.10 -18.68 7.69
C ALA A 679 28.27 -17.86 7.13
N MET A 680 28.28 -17.65 5.81
CA MET A 680 29.28 -16.83 5.13
C MET A 680 28.59 -15.77 4.27
N VAL A 681 29.07 -14.53 4.34
CA VAL A 681 28.60 -13.43 3.50
C VAL A 681 29.72 -12.99 2.54
N VAL A 682 29.52 -13.22 1.25
CA VAL A 682 30.54 -12.98 0.21
C VAL A 682 30.39 -11.54 -0.32
N GLY A 683 30.99 -10.60 0.42
CA GLY A 683 31.00 -9.18 0.13
C GLY A 683 29.64 -8.48 0.35
N PRO A 684 29.62 -7.16 0.54
CA PRO A 684 28.40 -6.41 0.61
C PRO A 684 27.73 -6.33 -0.77
N ALA A 685 26.41 -6.55 -0.80
CA ALA A 685 25.60 -6.45 -2.01
C ALA A 685 25.18 -4.99 -2.23
N LEU A 686 26.14 -4.16 -2.67
CA LEU A 686 25.86 -2.75 -3.00
C LEU A 686 24.79 -2.68 -4.12
N PRO A 687 23.89 -1.70 -4.10
CA PRO A 687 23.02 -1.40 -5.23
C PRO A 687 23.81 -1.23 -6.54
N GLU A 688 23.17 -1.57 -7.65
CA GLU A 688 23.80 -1.35 -8.97
C GLU A 688 23.91 0.15 -9.27
N VAL A 689 24.98 0.55 -9.93
CA VAL A 689 25.17 1.91 -10.42
C VAL A 689 24.21 2.10 -11.61
N ASN A 690 23.26 3.01 -11.46
CA ASN A 690 22.29 3.36 -12.46
C ASN A 690 21.83 4.81 -12.29
N ALA A 691 21.04 5.33 -13.25
CA ALA A 691 20.57 6.72 -13.23
C ALA A 691 19.85 7.10 -11.93
N ILE A 692 19.12 6.17 -11.30
CA ILE A 692 18.40 6.43 -10.03
C ILE A 692 19.41 6.64 -8.89
N GLN A 693 20.43 5.80 -8.80
CA GLN A 693 21.43 5.92 -7.72
C GLN A 693 22.30 7.17 -7.92
N ASP A 694 22.64 7.48 -9.16
CA ASP A 694 23.38 8.71 -9.48
C ASP A 694 22.56 9.96 -9.12
N ALA A 695 21.27 9.99 -9.47
CA ALA A 695 20.36 11.05 -9.08
C ALA A 695 20.22 11.18 -7.55
N LYS A 696 20.09 10.05 -6.82
CA LYS A 696 20.05 10.05 -5.34
C LYS A 696 21.35 10.63 -4.74
N MET A 697 22.50 10.37 -5.36
CA MET A 697 23.77 10.95 -4.95
C MET A 697 23.84 12.48 -5.18
N GLU A 698 23.28 12.96 -6.31
CA GLU A 698 23.27 14.37 -6.67
C GLU A 698 22.38 15.23 -5.77
N ILE A 699 21.19 14.70 -5.41
CA ILE A 699 20.22 15.42 -4.56
C ILE A 699 20.51 15.28 -3.06
N HIS A 700 21.53 14.52 -2.69
CA HIS A 700 21.82 14.26 -1.28
C HIS A 700 22.10 15.56 -0.52
N PRO A 701 21.50 15.78 0.68
CA PRO A 701 21.65 17.02 1.43
C PRO A 701 23.12 17.33 1.82
N SER A 702 23.92 16.28 2.04
CA SER A 702 25.34 16.44 2.37
C SER A 702 26.16 16.72 1.11
N THR A 703 27.02 17.72 1.18
CA THR A 703 28.02 18.02 0.14
C THR A 703 29.23 17.06 0.19
N GLU A 704 29.36 16.27 1.27
CA GLU A 704 30.43 15.28 1.41
C GLU A 704 30.04 14.00 0.67
N ARG A 705 30.76 13.70 -0.40
CA ARG A 705 30.48 12.53 -1.25
C ARG A 705 30.50 11.20 -0.50
N ASP A 706 31.36 11.08 0.52
CA ASP A 706 31.47 9.85 1.31
C ASP A 706 30.22 9.62 2.20
N VAL A 707 29.61 10.68 2.71
CA VAL A 707 28.34 10.62 3.45
C VAL A 707 27.23 10.20 2.50
N ALA A 708 27.10 10.86 1.36
CA ALA A 708 26.11 10.49 0.35
C ALA A 708 26.29 9.03 -0.12
N PHE A 709 27.52 8.60 -0.36
CA PHE A 709 27.82 7.21 -0.76
C PHE A 709 27.46 6.21 0.36
N THR A 710 27.68 6.57 1.61
CA THR A 710 27.28 5.74 2.74
C THR A 710 25.78 5.57 2.78
N ASP A 711 25.00 6.64 2.64
CA ASP A 711 23.54 6.61 2.71
C ASP A 711 22.91 5.90 1.49
N VAL A 712 23.42 6.13 0.29
CA VAL A 712 22.84 5.61 -0.95
C VAL A 712 23.26 4.17 -1.25
N TYR A 713 24.47 3.78 -0.88
CA TYR A 713 25.04 2.47 -1.25
C TYR A 713 25.35 1.57 -0.06
N ILE A 714 26.04 2.08 0.99
CA ILE A 714 26.52 1.22 2.07
C ILE A 714 25.38 0.80 3.00
N ILE A 715 24.58 1.72 3.50
CA ILE A 715 23.47 1.43 4.42
C ILE A 715 22.49 0.42 3.83
N PRO A 716 21.98 0.55 2.58
CA PRO A 716 21.11 -0.44 1.99
C PRO A 716 21.75 -1.84 1.88
N ALA A 717 23.06 -1.89 1.54
CA ALA A 717 23.76 -3.17 1.46
C ALA A 717 23.94 -3.84 2.82
N MET A 718 24.30 -3.08 3.85
CA MET A 718 24.47 -3.59 5.21
C MET A 718 23.15 -4.04 5.81
N ARG A 719 22.04 -3.35 5.52
CA ARG A 719 20.68 -3.76 5.93
C ARG A 719 20.32 -5.13 5.40
N ARG A 720 20.61 -5.44 4.12
CA ARG A 720 20.38 -6.79 3.55
C ARG A 720 21.18 -7.87 4.29
N ILE A 721 22.40 -7.56 4.70
CA ILE A 721 23.24 -8.48 5.49
C ILE A 721 22.64 -8.72 6.86
N HIS A 722 22.22 -7.68 7.57
CA HIS A 722 21.58 -7.82 8.88
C HIS A 722 20.28 -8.63 8.81
N GLN A 723 19.51 -8.47 7.74
CA GLN A 723 18.30 -9.24 7.52
C GLN A 723 18.59 -10.71 7.28
N ALA A 724 19.59 -11.02 6.46
CA ALA A 724 19.99 -12.39 6.17
C ALA A 724 20.57 -13.09 7.42
N LEU A 725 21.53 -12.47 8.10
CA LEU A 725 22.16 -13.02 9.30
C LEU A 725 21.20 -13.10 10.48
N GLY A 726 20.29 -12.13 10.61
CA GLY A 726 19.27 -12.10 11.65
C GLY A 726 18.32 -13.32 11.64
N ARG A 727 18.30 -14.10 10.56
CA ARG A 727 17.50 -15.33 10.43
C ARG A 727 18.20 -16.59 10.89
N ILE A 728 19.50 -16.54 11.12
CA ILE A 728 20.30 -17.69 11.56
C ILE A 728 20.07 -17.97 13.03
N VAL A 729 20.01 -16.92 13.88
CA VAL A 729 19.76 -17.02 15.32
C VAL A 729 18.45 -16.33 15.67
N ARG A 730 17.45 -17.06 16.15
CA ARG A 730 16.08 -16.59 16.40
C ARG A 730 15.56 -16.84 17.81
N ALA A 731 16.26 -17.66 18.57
CA ALA A 731 15.84 -18.02 19.93
C ALA A 731 17.03 -18.10 20.86
N PRO A 732 16.82 -17.88 22.18
CA PRO A 732 17.85 -18.11 23.18
C PRO A 732 18.48 -19.50 23.07
N GLY A 733 19.80 -19.58 23.25
CA GLY A 733 20.57 -20.83 23.19
C GLY A 733 21.00 -21.25 21.78
N GLN A 734 20.49 -20.63 20.70
CA GLN A 734 21.04 -20.84 19.35
C GLN A 734 22.35 -20.05 19.20
N ARG A 735 23.31 -20.63 18.49
CA ARG A 735 24.61 -20.02 18.17
C ARG A 735 24.96 -20.26 16.72
N ALA A 736 25.74 -19.33 16.13
CA ALA A 736 26.28 -19.49 14.78
C ALA A 736 27.62 -18.81 14.61
N LYS A 737 28.51 -19.42 13.80
CA LYS A 737 29.70 -18.78 13.29
C LYS A 737 29.36 -17.97 12.04
N VAL A 738 29.87 -16.74 11.94
CA VAL A 738 29.63 -15.86 10.80
C VAL A 738 30.94 -15.38 10.20
N LEU A 739 31.19 -15.75 8.94
CA LEU A 739 32.33 -15.29 8.17
C LEU A 739 31.93 -14.14 7.23
N LEU A 740 32.36 -12.92 7.53
CA LEU A 740 32.22 -11.76 6.65
C LEU A 740 33.39 -11.77 5.65
N HIS A 741 33.20 -12.38 4.48
CA HIS A 741 34.22 -12.64 3.48
C HIS A 741 34.40 -11.47 2.51
N GLY A 742 35.39 -10.63 2.76
CA GLY A 742 35.73 -9.49 1.92
C GLY A 742 36.40 -8.35 2.68
N LYS A 743 37.50 -7.85 2.17
CA LYS A 743 38.31 -6.79 2.82
C LYS A 743 37.55 -5.48 3.11
N ARG A 744 36.40 -5.24 2.42
CA ARG A 744 35.58 -4.04 2.66
C ARG A 744 34.98 -4.01 4.06
N TYR A 745 34.66 -5.15 4.66
CA TYR A 745 34.11 -5.21 6.02
C TYR A 745 35.03 -4.66 7.09
N ASN A 746 36.35 -4.66 6.84
CA ASN A 746 37.36 -4.04 7.71
C ASN A 746 37.57 -2.54 7.47
N GLN A 747 36.94 -1.94 6.45
CA GLN A 747 36.97 -0.51 6.21
C GLN A 747 36.01 0.23 7.14
N CYS A 748 36.40 1.35 7.72
CA CYS A 748 35.63 2.10 8.71
C CYS A 748 34.19 2.37 8.29
N ALA A 749 33.97 2.83 7.04
CA ALA A 749 32.63 3.14 6.52
C ALA A 749 31.67 1.92 6.50
N TYR A 750 32.17 0.72 6.28
CA TYR A 750 31.37 -0.52 6.31
C TYR A 750 31.27 -1.09 7.72
N HIS A 751 32.39 -1.11 8.44
CA HIS A 751 32.47 -1.69 9.78
C HIS A 751 31.54 -0.99 10.77
N GLN A 752 31.44 0.33 10.71
CA GLN A 752 30.55 1.13 11.55
C GLN A 752 29.06 0.89 11.27
N GLN A 753 28.72 0.36 10.11
CA GLN A 753 27.35 0.03 9.73
C GLN A 753 26.97 -1.42 10.06
N LEU A 754 27.89 -2.25 10.57
CA LEU A 754 27.56 -3.56 11.12
C LEU A 754 26.77 -3.41 12.42
N ALA A 755 25.84 -4.31 12.66
CA ALA A 755 25.18 -4.37 13.96
C ALA A 755 26.20 -4.74 15.07
N PRO A 756 25.99 -4.31 16.32
CA PRO A 756 26.96 -4.49 17.41
C PRO A 756 27.48 -5.91 17.56
N GLU A 757 26.60 -6.91 17.39
CA GLU A 757 26.93 -8.34 17.46
C GLU A 757 27.88 -8.82 16.35
N TYR A 758 28.05 -8.07 15.27
CA TYR A 758 28.95 -8.40 14.13
C TYR A 758 30.22 -7.56 14.08
N GLN A 759 30.35 -6.52 14.94
CA GLN A 759 31.51 -5.61 14.91
C GLN A 759 32.74 -6.21 15.60
N GLN A 760 32.56 -7.05 16.61
CA GLN A 760 33.65 -7.60 17.42
C GLN A 760 34.22 -8.90 16.81
N GLY A 761 34.49 -8.89 15.50
CA GLY A 761 34.97 -10.08 14.80
C GLY A 761 36.49 -10.23 14.78
N THR A 762 36.97 -11.49 14.80
CA THR A 762 38.40 -11.83 14.56
C THR A 762 38.77 -11.51 13.11
N THR A 763 39.85 -10.78 12.88
CA THR A 763 40.34 -10.49 11.52
C THR A 763 41.16 -11.68 11.00
N ILE A 764 40.80 -12.19 9.81
CA ILE A 764 41.51 -13.28 9.12
C ILE A 764 42.28 -12.69 7.95
N THR A 765 43.57 -12.91 7.93
CA THR A 765 44.53 -12.41 6.91
C THR A 765 45.19 -13.53 6.08
N ASN A 766 45.12 -14.78 6.57
CA ASN A 766 45.74 -15.94 5.93
C ASN A 766 44.93 -17.24 6.23
N ASP A 767 45.27 -18.32 5.53
CA ASP A 767 44.52 -19.62 5.64
C ASP A 767 44.70 -20.27 7.01
N HIS A 768 45.82 -20.08 7.69
CA HIS A 768 46.06 -20.61 9.01
C HIS A 768 45.13 -20.00 10.05
N GLU A 769 44.98 -18.69 10.05
CA GLU A 769 44.03 -17.97 10.93
C GLU A 769 42.58 -18.41 10.69
N LEU A 770 42.20 -18.70 9.44
CA LEU A 770 40.87 -19.24 9.14
C LEU A 770 40.66 -20.59 9.82
N VAL A 771 41.64 -21.50 9.72
CA VAL A 771 41.54 -22.83 10.34
C VAL A 771 41.53 -22.73 11.85
N GLU A 772 42.34 -21.86 12.45
CA GLU A 772 42.35 -21.63 13.89
C GLU A 772 40.99 -21.13 14.38
N TRP A 773 40.41 -20.14 13.71
CA TRP A 773 39.06 -19.62 14.06
C TRP A 773 37.98 -20.71 13.94
N LEU A 774 38.04 -21.52 12.89
CA LEU A 774 37.07 -22.59 12.69
C LEU A 774 37.15 -23.70 13.78
N GLN A 775 38.34 -23.94 14.33
CA GLN A 775 38.57 -24.94 15.39
C GLN A 775 38.26 -24.44 16.80
N GLN A 776 38.13 -23.15 17.00
CA GLN A 776 37.65 -22.56 18.27
C GLN A 776 36.19 -22.95 18.47
N ARG A 777 35.84 -23.52 19.65
CA ARG A 777 34.48 -23.97 19.98
C ARG A 777 33.60 -22.83 20.49
#